data_c75323aec4427fc82700eb4fe12b3d7c
#
_entry.id   c75323aec4427fc82700eb4fe12b3d7c
#
_cell.length_a   1.000
_cell.length_b   1.000
_cell.length_c   1.000
_cell.angle_alpha   90.00
_cell.angle_beta   90.00
_cell.angle_gamma   90.00
#
_symmetry.space_group_name_H-M   'P 1'
#
loop_
_entity.id
_entity.type
_entity.pdbx_description
1 polymer ?
#
loop_
_entity_poly.entity_id
_entity_poly.type
_entity_poly.pdbx_seq_one_letter_code
_entity_poly.pdbx_strand_id
1 'polypeptide(L)'
;MYPEFIYESYDYDVQPDGLHIAFSFRMNGTQTSSSAKLVFEPTAFIPARTFLHPESVSRETLDTLVFNIGMIELVSYWKCYCPPTVIVKPFHLDEQQIAFWKKLYYNGLGEFFYTNGIEATQDDFMQIRPQSTQAFKHLSTQALNYSIIHIVPIGGGKDSVVTLELLHGSPLRLAKGNGNLRPLIMNPRGATVSCIERAGYTLDDVIVIKRSIHPLLLEENKRGALNGHTPFSAMLAFYTLLASALTGCRTRIALSNENSANESTVIERRTEWRAVGSADNGERKTGMNVNHQYSKSIEFEDDFRSYVKNYITNDFDYYSFLRPLSELQIAMFFARFEKYHDIFRSCNVGSKEDIWCGHCAKCLFAYIILSPFIEPERLNAIFGKNMLDDSSLQHEFDQLRGAAETKPFECVGTVDEVNSALAMTLARWYPAERPALLKNWSARVPAGITSLDELNPRNNLPEGELEVIEKEVRHSCRTAIPFRYRELFNLLAFKRVLIAGYGREGQSSERLLKMLFPRGNSYDIAHNEDEIRNLLANNNYDIVLKSPGIPTFFFDGLCDPQIISSQADIFLRVYGDLTIGITGTKGKSTTTTLIHHILIRANTCDTRRLLLAGNIGIPLFDIIPQIDSNTTVVAELSCHQLENIRRAPHISLLLNLYQEHLDHYRSYEGYKMAKMQIALRQSPNDYFVYCTDSDDLREMVEAHRSELHQTVTPYSLAEWYAWYAGVLACDNAKHSNNYTIPLPGDHNLSNIYAAHLVTNLLDVSVTQFLEAIQSFKGLEHRLEKVATKGGITYYNDSISTIPQTTIAAIEALKEVHALILGGFDRGIDYAPLVEYLEHSEKGKNINCIVLVGSAGKKISELWSALRSAHVPVGIPSSCNTRNLMSHFDTDYSMEEAVAFVAKHARPDGICLLSPAASSYDHYKNFEERGTHFKTCVNKLIS
;
A
#
# COMPACT_ATOMS: atom_id res chain seq x y z
N MET A 1 54.74 -25.62 -1.68
CA MET A 1 53.52 -25.92 -0.96
C MET A 1 53.65 -25.37 0.46
N TYR A 2 52.65 -24.70 0.99
CA TYR A 2 52.62 -24.17 2.37
C TYR A 2 51.82 -25.14 3.26
N PRO A 3 52.47 -25.88 4.17
CA PRO A 3 51.78 -26.85 5.04
C PRO A 3 50.99 -26.19 6.17
N GLU A 4 51.34 -24.97 6.56
CA GLU A 4 50.79 -24.29 7.70
C GLU A 4 50.50 -22.81 7.42
N PHE A 5 49.37 -22.33 7.92
CA PHE A 5 49.04 -20.94 8.11
C PHE A 5 48.97 -20.60 9.58
N ILE A 6 49.55 -19.50 9.98
CA ILE A 6 49.71 -19.16 11.39
C ILE A 6 49.13 -17.80 11.66
N TYR A 7 48.13 -17.72 12.53
CA TYR A 7 47.74 -16.48 13.18
C TYR A 7 48.70 -16.19 14.30
N GLU A 8 49.73 -15.37 14.02
CA GLU A 8 50.90 -15.16 14.89
C GLU A 8 50.56 -14.28 16.09
N SER A 9 49.99 -13.10 15.83
CA SER A 9 49.65 -12.09 16.84
C SER A 9 48.68 -11.05 16.32
N TYR A 10 48.15 -10.26 17.23
CA TYR A 10 47.50 -8.98 16.95
C TYR A 10 48.10 -7.91 17.87
N ASP A 11 47.94 -6.66 17.51
CA ASP A 11 48.32 -5.49 18.31
C ASP A 11 47.28 -4.40 18.13
N TYR A 12 47.09 -3.55 19.15
CA TYR A 12 46.23 -2.38 19.07
C TYR A 12 46.73 -1.25 19.95
N ASP A 13 46.50 -0.04 19.53
CA ASP A 13 46.89 1.18 20.24
C ASP A 13 45.78 2.23 20.21
N VAL A 14 45.46 2.78 21.37
CA VAL A 14 44.46 3.85 21.54
C VAL A 14 45.21 5.18 21.52
N GLN A 15 45.08 5.90 20.42
CA GLN A 15 45.71 7.20 20.19
C GLN A 15 44.67 8.33 20.19
N PRO A 16 45.08 9.62 20.28
CA PRO A 16 44.13 10.75 20.22
C PRO A 16 43.30 10.82 18.93
N ASP A 17 43.79 10.24 17.82
CA ASP A 17 43.09 10.18 16.53
C ASP A 17 42.14 8.98 16.39
N GLY A 18 42.24 7.98 17.29
CA GLY A 18 41.38 6.80 17.30
C GLY A 18 42.03 5.50 17.74
N LEU A 19 41.38 4.39 17.42
CA LEU A 19 41.89 3.04 17.70
C LEU A 19 42.56 2.46 16.45
N HIS A 20 43.85 2.17 16.58
CA HIS A 20 44.68 1.49 15.58
C HIS A 20 44.78 0.00 15.89
N ILE A 21 44.61 -0.87 14.89
CA ILE A 21 44.65 -2.33 15.03
C ILE A 21 45.54 -2.90 13.93
N ALA A 22 46.39 -3.87 14.27
CA ALA A 22 47.23 -4.62 13.35
C ALA A 22 47.14 -6.12 13.64
N PHE A 23 47.25 -6.92 12.58
CA PHE A 23 47.31 -8.38 12.69
C PHE A 23 48.57 -8.89 12.02
N SER A 24 49.08 -10.02 12.48
CA SER A 24 50.21 -10.70 11.82
C SER A 24 49.84 -12.15 11.49
N PHE A 25 49.86 -12.45 10.20
CA PHE A 25 49.64 -13.81 9.67
C PHE A 25 50.86 -14.27 8.89
N ARG A 26 51.19 -15.57 9.00
CA ARG A 26 52.38 -16.12 8.36
C ARG A 26 52.13 -17.48 7.73
N MET A 27 52.73 -17.68 6.53
CA MET A 27 52.79 -18.99 5.89
C MET A 27 54.26 -19.43 5.84
N ASN A 28 54.53 -20.69 6.26
CA ASN A 28 55.88 -21.29 6.19
C ASN A 28 55.95 -22.21 4.99
N GLY A 29 56.89 -21.96 4.08
CA GLY A 29 57.21 -22.87 2.98
C GLY A 29 57.98 -24.08 3.40
N THR A 30 57.97 -25.18 2.65
CA THR A 30 58.79 -26.37 2.86
C THR A 30 60.23 -26.04 2.51
N GLN A 31 61.21 -26.57 3.27
CA GLN A 31 62.63 -26.25 3.19
C GLN A 31 63.32 -26.59 1.88
N THR A 32 62.66 -27.12 0.85
CA THR A 32 63.27 -27.61 -0.41
C THR A 32 63.16 -26.64 -1.59
N SER A 33 62.56 -25.52 -1.42
CA SER A 33 62.52 -24.43 -2.42
C SER A 33 62.80 -23.11 -1.69
N SER A 34 63.44 -22.18 -2.39
CA SER A 34 63.69 -20.77 -1.97
C SER A 34 62.37 -19.96 -1.75
N SER A 35 61.27 -20.62 -1.41
CA SER A 35 59.98 -20.01 -1.10
C SER A 35 60.09 -19.32 0.24
N ALA A 36 60.21 -18.04 0.17
CA ALA A 36 60.26 -17.13 1.28
C ALA A 36 59.00 -17.31 2.17
N LYS A 37 59.21 -17.18 3.46
CA LYS A 37 58.18 -16.98 4.48
C LYS A 37 57.28 -15.82 4.01
N LEU A 38 55.99 -16.07 3.82
CA LEU A 38 55.04 -15.02 3.53
C LEU A 38 54.49 -14.47 4.84
N VAL A 39 54.54 -13.17 5.01
CA VAL A 39 53.96 -12.46 6.18
C VAL A 39 52.99 -11.43 5.68
N PHE A 40 51.79 -11.47 6.24
CA PHE A 40 50.68 -10.53 5.95
C PHE A 40 50.38 -9.75 7.22
N GLU A 41 50.38 -8.41 7.10
CA GLU A 41 50.14 -7.50 8.23
C GLU A 41 49.02 -6.53 7.86
N PRO A 42 47.76 -6.99 7.79
CA PRO A 42 46.63 -6.08 7.60
C PRO A 42 46.41 -5.19 8.81
N THR A 43 45.77 -4.03 8.55
CA THR A 43 45.49 -3.05 9.60
C THR A 43 44.04 -2.59 9.50
N ALA A 44 43.49 -2.17 10.64
CA ALA A 44 42.23 -1.44 10.73
C ALA A 44 42.38 -0.20 11.59
N PHE A 45 41.62 0.84 11.28
CA PHE A 45 41.62 2.08 12.02
C PHE A 45 40.19 2.58 12.23
N ILE A 46 39.84 2.88 13.47
CA ILE A 46 38.55 3.47 13.84
C ILE A 46 38.84 4.89 14.34
N PRO A 47 38.53 5.93 13.56
CA PRO A 47 38.76 7.31 13.95
C PRO A 47 38.03 7.69 15.24
N ALA A 48 38.63 8.53 16.05
CA ALA A 48 38.01 9.08 17.25
C ALA A 48 36.70 9.82 16.92
N ARG A 49 35.72 9.63 17.76
CA ARG A 49 34.42 10.30 17.72
C ARG A 49 34.01 10.62 19.16
N THR A 50 33.24 11.70 19.35
CA THR A 50 32.78 12.12 20.67
C THR A 50 31.93 11.10 21.40
N PHE A 51 31.37 10.15 20.68
CA PHE A 51 30.51 9.06 21.20
C PHE A 51 31.19 7.70 21.19
N LEU A 52 32.49 7.61 20.86
CA LEU A 52 33.31 6.41 20.95
C LEU A 52 34.36 6.60 22.05
N HIS A 53 34.43 5.66 22.98
CA HIS A 53 35.24 5.73 24.20
C HIS A 53 36.20 4.54 24.32
N PRO A 54 37.17 4.36 23.39
CA PRO A 54 38.08 3.24 23.43
C PRO A 54 38.91 3.18 24.73
N GLU A 55 39.17 4.32 25.34
CA GLU A 55 39.88 4.44 26.64
C GLU A 55 39.07 3.90 27.83
N SER A 56 37.75 3.79 27.69
CA SER A 56 36.87 3.25 28.74
C SER A 56 36.69 1.74 28.64
N VAL A 57 37.09 1.14 27.51
CA VAL A 57 36.97 -0.31 27.28
C VAL A 57 38.17 -1.05 27.96
N SER A 58 37.88 -2.08 28.72
CA SER A 58 38.96 -2.84 29.38
C SER A 58 39.86 -3.52 28.35
N ARG A 59 41.15 -3.67 28.70
CA ARG A 59 42.10 -4.36 27.85
C ARG A 59 41.65 -5.79 27.52
N GLU A 60 41.09 -6.51 28.50
CA GLU A 60 40.55 -7.85 28.32
C GLU A 60 39.42 -7.90 27.26
N THR A 61 38.57 -6.87 27.26
CA THR A 61 37.51 -6.72 26.26
C THR A 61 38.09 -6.47 24.89
N LEU A 62 39.00 -5.52 24.74
CA LEU A 62 39.68 -5.25 23.46
C LEU A 62 40.44 -6.47 22.94
N ASP A 63 41.17 -7.17 23.81
CA ASP A 63 41.89 -8.39 23.46
C ASP A 63 40.93 -9.46 22.87
N THR A 64 39.78 -9.70 23.51
CA THR A 64 38.78 -10.65 23.03
C THR A 64 38.19 -10.23 21.68
N LEU A 65 37.84 -8.96 21.52
CA LEU A 65 37.19 -8.48 20.32
C LEU A 65 38.14 -8.40 19.13
N VAL A 66 39.36 -7.88 19.34
CA VAL A 66 40.38 -7.79 18.29
C VAL A 66 40.87 -9.17 17.87
N PHE A 67 41.01 -10.11 18.80
CA PHE A 67 41.33 -11.50 18.45
C PHE A 67 40.29 -12.12 17.52
N ASN A 68 39.00 -11.96 17.80
CA ASN A 68 37.94 -12.50 16.94
C ASN A 68 37.89 -11.80 15.57
N ILE A 69 38.24 -10.50 15.47
CA ILE A 69 38.42 -9.83 14.19
C ILE A 69 39.59 -10.46 13.43
N GLY A 70 40.70 -10.76 14.09
CA GLY A 70 41.80 -11.47 13.47
C GLY A 70 41.43 -12.86 12.96
N MET A 71 40.58 -13.58 13.67
CA MET A 71 40.04 -14.85 13.18
C MET A 71 39.28 -14.70 11.86
N ILE A 72 38.40 -13.71 11.73
CA ILE A 72 37.68 -13.53 10.44
C ILE A 72 38.58 -12.93 9.34
N GLU A 73 39.55 -12.10 9.66
CA GLU A 73 40.55 -11.58 8.70
C GLU A 73 41.44 -12.68 8.11
N LEU A 74 41.79 -13.67 8.93
CA LEU A 74 42.64 -14.82 8.60
C LEU A 74 42.29 -15.45 7.24
N VAL A 75 40.97 -15.67 6.99
CA VAL A 75 40.49 -16.37 5.80
C VAL A 75 40.77 -15.62 4.51
N SER A 76 40.90 -14.29 4.56
CA SER A 76 41.27 -13.46 3.39
C SER A 76 42.69 -13.79 2.85
N TYR A 77 43.58 -14.22 3.73
CA TYR A 77 45.00 -14.55 3.39
C TYR A 77 45.19 -16.06 3.23
N TRP A 78 44.54 -16.88 4.05
CA TRP A 78 44.58 -18.35 3.97
C TRP A 78 44.27 -18.89 2.55
N LYS A 79 43.23 -18.31 1.92
CA LYS A 79 42.72 -18.76 0.61
C LYS A 79 43.76 -18.66 -0.53
N CYS A 80 44.83 -17.88 -0.38
CA CYS A 80 45.87 -17.78 -1.41
C CYS A 80 46.47 -19.15 -1.81
N TYR A 81 46.65 -20.03 -0.83
CA TYR A 81 47.31 -21.31 -1.01
C TYR A 81 46.61 -22.48 -0.26
N CYS A 82 45.56 -22.22 0.46
CA CYS A 82 44.77 -23.21 1.22
C CYS A 82 45.61 -24.17 2.06
N PRO A 83 46.52 -23.70 2.96
CA PRO A 83 47.29 -24.59 3.84
C PRO A 83 46.36 -25.50 4.67
N PRO A 84 46.64 -26.80 4.74
CA PRO A 84 45.73 -27.75 5.45
C PRO A 84 45.66 -27.54 6.96
N THR A 85 46.66 -26.92 7.57
CA THR A 85 46.70 -26.63 8.98
C THR A 85 46.72 -25.13 9.27
N VAL A 86 45.84 -24.67 10.13
CA VAL A 86 45.79 -23.31 10.68
C VAL A 86 46.18 -23.34 12.15
N ILE A 87 47.25 -22.67 12.50
CA ILE A 87 47.74 -22.56 13.88
C ILE A 87 47.31 -21.22 14.45
N VAL A 88 46.61 -21.24 15.59
CA VAL A 88 46.17 -20.04 16.29
C VAL A 88 46.97 -19.91 17.59
N LYS A 89 47.79 -18.84 17.66
CA LYS A 89 48.70 -18.61 18.82
C LYS A 89 48.09 -17.70 19.89
N PRO A 90 47.31 -16.64 19.60
CA PRO A 90 46.94 -15.66 20.62
C PRO A 90 46.08 -16.22 21.75
N PHE A 91 45.02 -17.02 21.42
CA PHE A 91 44.14 -17.61 22.40
C PHE A 91 43.85 -19.08 22.12
N HIS A 92 43.40 -19.78 23.18
CA HIS A 92 42.85 -21.12 23.06
C HIS A 92 41.42 -21.06 22.50
N LEU A 93 41.07 -22.00 21.63
CA LEU A 93 39.73 -22.24 21.14
C LEU A 93 39.27 -23.64 21.56
N ASP A 94 38.09 -23.76 22.12
CA ASP A 94 37.49 -25.07 22.40
C ASP A 94 36.89 -25.70 21.12
N GLU A 95 36.38 -26.92 21.23
CA GLU A 95 35.85 -27.68 20.09
C GLU A 95 34.64 -26.98 19.44
N GLN A 96 33.79 -26.34 20.25
CA GLN A 96 32.59 -25.66 19.73
C GLN A 96 32.97 -24.38 19.01
N GLN A 97 33.94 -23.64 19.51
CA GLN A 97 34.48 -22.47 18.84
C GLN A 97 35.17 -22.85 17.50
N ILE A 98 35.92 -23.93 17.48
CA ILE A 98 36.55 -24.45 16.25
C ILE A 98 35.47 -24.89 15.26
N ALA A 99 34.41 -25.56 15.70
CA ALA A 99 33.30 -25.95 14.84
C ALA A 99 32.58 -24.73 14.22
N PHE A 100 32.33 -23.68 15.03
CA PHE A 100 31.75 -22.42 14.54
C PHE A 100 32.64 -21.81 13.43
N TRP A 101 33.96 -21.66 13.66
CA TRP A 101 34.86 -21.05 12.67
C TRP A 101 34.99 -21.91 11.42
N LYS A 102 35.06 -23.24 11.52
CA LYS A 102 35.06 -24.15 10.38
C LYS A 102 33.81 -24.04 9.56
N LYS A 103 32.63 -24.04 10.21
CA LYS A 103 31.33 -23.87 9.52
C LYS A 103 31.27 -22.54 8.79
N LEU A 104 31.67 -21.43 9.45
CA LEU A 104 31.69 -20.10 8.85
C LEU A 104 32.61 -20.03 7.65
N TYR A 105 33.82 -20.56 7.73
CA TYR A 105 34.76 -20.50 6.62
C TYR A 105 34.32 -21.39 5.46
N TYR A 106 33.90 -22.63 5.72
CA TYR A 106 33.48 -23.56 4.68
C TYR A 106 32.31 -23.01 3.87
N ASN A 107 31.23 -22.63 4.53
CA ASN A 107 30.05 -22.09 3.85
C ASN A 107 30.31 -20.71 3.25
N GLY A 108 31.07 -19.85 3.93
CA GLY A 108 31.43 -18.51 3.44
C GLY A 108 32.38 -18.51 2.26
N LEU A 109 33.10 -19.62 1.99
CA LEU A 109 34.00 -19.82 0.85
C LEU A 109 33.39 -20.73 -0.24
N GLY A 110 32.10 -21.07 -0.19
CA GLY A 110 31.49 -21.98 -1.16
C GLY A 110 31.69 -21.57 -2.62
N GLU A 111 31.48 -20.28 -2.97
CA GLU A 111 31.79 -19.73 -4.29
C GLU A 111 33.29 -19.85 -4.63
N PHE A 112 34.21 -19.54 -3.69
CA PHE A 112 35.63 -19.66 -3.85
C PHE A 112 36.02 -21.09 -4.19
N PHE A 113 35.52 -22.09 -3.47
CA PHE A 113 35.79 -23.51 -3.76
C PHE A 113 35.28 -23.91 -5.15
N TYR A 114 34.08 -23.49 -5.50
CA TYR A 114 33.51 -23.79 -6.81
C TYR A 114 34.31 -23.17 -7.96
N THR A 115 34.64 -21.87 -7.88
CA THR A 115 35.36 -21.14 -8.95
C THR A 115 36.78 -21.62 -9.14
N ASN A 116 37.41 -22.13 -8.09
CA ASN A 116 38.80 -22.65 -8.14
C ASN A 116 38.87 -24.20 -8.28
N GLY A 117 37.72 -24.89 -8.44
CA GLY A 117 37.69 -26.33 -8.63
C GLY A 117 38.16 -27.14 -7.41
N ILE A 118 37.99 -26.60 -6.20
CA ILE A 118 38.40 -27.24 -4.96
C ILE A 118 37.27 -28.14 -4.46
N GLU A 119 37.57 -29.45 -4.33
CA GLU A 119 36.67 -30.42 -3.74
C GLU A 119 37.12 -30.67 -2.30
N ALA A 120 36.29 -30.23 -1.33
CA ALA A 120 36.54 -30.39 0.09
C ALA A 120 35.23 -30.50 0.86
N THR A 121 35.26 -31.09 2.04
CA THR A 121 34.15 -31.11 2.99
C THR A 121 34.43 -30.17 4.16
N GLN A 122 33.38 -29.84 4.94
CA GLN A 122 33.55 -29.00 6.13
C GLN A 122 34.54 -29.60 7.14
N ASP A 123 34.68 -30.92 7.15
CA ASP A 123 35.54 -31.62 8.11
C ASP A 123 37.00 -31.65 7.70
N ASP A 124 37.31 -31.68 6.41
CA ASP A 124 38.68 -31.95 5.92
C ASP A 124 39.39 -30.73 5.27
N PHE A 125 38.65 -29.66 4.86
CA PHE A 125 39.28 -28.54 4.16
C PHE A 125 40.34 -27.79 4.98
N MET A 126 40.21 -27.79 6.31
CA MET A 126 41.08 -27.06 7.22
C MET A 126 41.14 -27.73 8.61
N GLN A 127 42.31 -27.82 9.19
CA GLN A 127 42.49 -28.23 10.63
C GLN A 127 42.93 -27.02 11.43
N ILE A 128 42.08 -26.52 12.35
CA ILE A 128 42.43 -25.42 13.26
C ILE A 128 43.05 -26.00 14.53
N ARG A 129 44.28 -25.55 14.86
CA ARG A 129 45.06 -26.01 16.03
C ARG A 129 45.44 -24.82 16.90
N PRO A 130 44.76 -24.59 18.03
CA PRO A 130 45.19 -23.60 19.02
C PRO A 130 46.50 -24.02 19.68
N GLN A 131 47.46 -23.10 19.82
CA GLN A 131 48.70 -23.31 20.55
C GLN A 131 48.71 -22.67 21.95
N SER A 132 47.84 -21.69 22.17
CA SER A 132 47.66 -21.06 23.49
C SER A 132 46.89 -21.95 24.45
N THR A 133 47.21 -21.84 25.74
CA THR A 133 46.37 -22.40 26.83
C THR A 133 45.47 -21.35 27.46
N GLN A 134 45.61 -20.08 27.07
CA GLN A 134 44.83 -18.96 27.56
C GLN A 134 43.51 -18.87 26.79
N ALA A 135 42.37 -19.19 27.45
CA ALA A 135 41.06 -18.90 26.90
C ALA A 135 40.67 -17.43 27.12
N PHE A 136 39.92 -16.82 26.21
CA PHE A 136 39.30 -15.54 26.50
C PHE A 136 38.07 -15.74 27.38
N LYS A 137 37.76 -14.73 28.20
CA LYS A 137 36.66 -14.80 29.14
C LYS A 137 35.44 -14.17 28.55
N HIS A 138 34.27 -14.69 28.99
CA HIS A 138 33.00 -14.01 28.70
C HIS A 138 32.97 -12.65 29.37
N LEU A 139 32.71 -11.62 28.57
CA LEU A 139 32.69 -10.22 29.01
C LEU A 139 31.42 -9.93 29.79
N SER A 140 31.54 -9.61 31.06
CA SER A 140 30.48 -9.04 31.86
C SER A 140 30.51 -7.52 31.64
N THR A 141 29.93 -7.04 30.57
CA THR A 141 29.81 -5.61 30.32
C THR A 141 28.74 -5.05 31.23
N GLN A 142 29.13 -4.28 32.25
CA GLN A 142 28.20 -3.31 32.83
C GLN A 142 28.09 -2.19 31.82
N ALA A 143 27.02 -2.20 31.01
CA ALA A 143 26.68 -1.06 30.15
C ALA A 143 26.65 0.19 31.04
N LEU A 144 27.56 1.13 30.80
CA LEU A 144 27.68 2.37 31.56
C LEU A 144 26.42 3.25 31.41
N ASN A 145 25.58 2.93 30.42
CA ASN A 145 24.36 3.67 30.13
C ASN A 145 23.24 2.71 29.68
N TYR A 146 22.04 2.83 30.23
CA TYR A 146 20.85 2.01 29.89
C TYR A 146 20.19 2.38 28.54
N SER A 147 20.71 3.39 27.84
CA SER A 147 20.19 3.75 26.52
C SER A 147 20.59 2.71 25.46
N ILE A 148 19.62 2.30 24.64
CA ILE A 148 19.86 1.43 23.51
C ILE A 148 20.24 2.28 22.30
N ILE A 149 21.37 1.97 21.67
CA ILE A 149 21.81 2.58 20.40
C ILE A 149 21.62 1.56 19.28
N HIS A 150 20.99 2.00 18.19
CA HIS A 150 20.92 1.23 16.94
C HIS A 150 22.09 1.59 16.02
N ILE A 151 22.87 0.60 15.62
CA ILE A 151 23.95 0.76 14.64
C ILE A 151 23.48 0.14 13.32
N VAL A 152 23.51 0.95 12.25
CA VAL A 152 23.07 0.55 10.92
C VAL A 152 24.24 0.59 9.95
N PRO A 153 24.77 -0.56 9.49
CA PRO A 153 25.79 -0.60 8.46
C PRO A 153 25.26 -0.10 7.11
N ILE A 154 25.95 0.86 6.49
CA ILE A 154 25.55 1.50 5.23
C ILE A 154 26.50 1.11 4.10
N GLY A 155 25.97 0.38 3.12
CA GLY A 155 26.67 -0.02 1.90
C GLY A 155 26.50 0.92 0.70
N GLY A 156 25.59 1.90 0.78
CA GLY A 156 25.27 2.83 -0.33
C GLY A 156 24.30 2.27 -1.38
N GLY A 157 23.79 1.06 -1.20
CA GLY A 157 22.73 0.46 -2.03
C GLY A 157 21.33 0.68 -1.48
N LYS A 158 20.29 0.29 -2.25
CA LYS A 158 18.88 0.44 -1.90
C LYS A 158 18.51 -0.13 -0.52
N ASP A 159 19.07 -1.29 -0.15
CA ASP A 159 18.71 -2.03 1.06
C ASP A 159 19.11 -1.24 2.31
N SER A 160 20.33 -0.71 2.35
CA SER A 160 20.80 0.10 3.47
C SER A 160 20.06 1.45 3.59
N VAL A 161 19.63 2.02 2.46
CA VAL A 161 18.77 3.21 2.44
C VAL A 161 17.39 2.89 3.04
N VAL A 162 16.75 1.78 2.64
CA VAL A 162 15.45 1.38 3.16
C VAL A 162 15.53 1.12 4.68
N THR A 163 16.57 0.40 5.15
CA THR A 163 16.77 0.17 6.59
C THR A 163 16.89 1.48 7.35
N LEU A 164 17.72 2.41 6.85
CA LEU A 164 17.96 3.69 7.50
C LEU A 164 16.68 4.55 7.57
N GLU A 165 15.94 4.67 6.45
CA GLU A 165 14.74 5.49 6.39
C GLU A 165 13.58 4.92 7.22
N LEU A 166 13.38 3.60 7.22
CA LEU A 166 12.34 2.96 8.02
C LEU A 166 12.61 3.09 9.52
N LEU A 167 13.87 2.94 9.96
CA LEU A 167 14.24 3.14 11.37
C LEU A 167 14.18 4.61 11.77
N HIS A 168 14.57 5.54 10.89
CA HIS A 168 14.56 6.98 11.12
C HIS A 168 13.14 7.55 11.26
N GLY A 169 12.21 7.11 10.40
CA GLY A 169 10.80 7.52 10.41
C GLY A 169 9.92 6.77 11.42
N SER A 170 10.48 5.87 12.21
CA SER A 170 9.70 4.97 13.05
C SER A 170 9.16 5.64 14.33
N PRO A 171 8.03 5.12 14.90
CA PRO A 171 7.52 5.52 16.22
C PRO A 171 8.51 5.31 17.36
N LEU A 172 9.58 4.51 17.14
CA LEU A 172 10.66 4.26 18.10
C LEU A 172 11.52 5.51 18.40
N ARG A 173 11.27 6.63 17.71
CA ARG A 173 11.97 7.92 17.89
C ARG A 173 13.49 7.81 17.77
N LEU A 174 13.96 7.01 16.80
CA LEU A 174 15.40 6.82 16.53
C LEU A 174 16.02 7.98 15.73
N ALA A 175 15.35 9.14 15.69
CA ALA A 175 15.80 10.30 14.94
C ALA A 175 17.17 10.84 15.42
N LYS A 176 17.90 11.48 14.52
CA LYS A 176 19.22 12.08 14.74
C LYS A 176 19.33 12.91 16.05
N GLY A 177 18.30 13.69 16.41
CA GLY A 177 18.30 14.53 17.60
C GLY A 177 18.39 13.78 18.95
N ASN A 178 18.04 12.50 18.99
CA ASN A 178 18.06 11.68 20.20
C ASN A 178 19.34 10.85 20.38
N GLY A 179 20.25 10.86 19.40
CA GLY A 179 21.52 10.10 19.45
C GLY A 179 21.38 8.57 19.41
N ASN A 180 20.17 8.03 19.26
CA ASN A 180 19.91 6.59 19.40
C ASN A 180 20.13 5.78 18.12
N LEU A 181 20.42 6.43 16.97
CA LEU A 181 20.73 5.76 15.70
C LEU A 181 22.08 6.25 15.20
N ARG A 182 22.98 5.31 14.89
CA ARG A 182 24.34 5.58 14.39
C ARG A 182 24.57 4.78 13.10
N PRO A 183 24.73 5.46 11.96
CA PRO A 183 25.24 4.78 10.75
C PRO A 183 26.67 4.29 10.96
N LEU A 184 27.02 3.16 10.32
CA LEU A 184 28.36 2.62 10.30
C LEU A 184 28.81 2.41 8.84
N ILE A 185 30.00 2.86 8.51
CA ILE A 185 30.62 2.65 7.17
C ILE A 185 31.98 1.97 7.34
N MET A 186 32.20 0.90 6.56
CA MET A 186 33.50 0.31 6.38
C MET A 186 34.11 0.77 5.04
N ASN A 187 35.28 1.39 5.06
CA ASN A 187 35.95 1.98 3.91
C ASN A 187 35.03 2.92 3.10
N PRO A 188 34.80 4.14 3.59
CA PRO A 188 33.88 5.10 2.98
C PRO A 188 34.11 5.28 1.48
N ARG A 189 33.02 5.27 0.69
CA ARG A 189 32.99 5.54 -0.76
C ARG A 189 31.97 6.64 -1.04
N GLY A 190 31.99 7.24 -2.22
CA GLY A 190 31.10 8.33 -2.58
C GLY A 190 29.63 8.01 -2.34
N ALA A 191 29.12 6.88 -2.85
CA ALA A 191 27.73 6.47 -2.65
C ALA A 191 27.36 6.26 -1.17
N THR A 192 28.25 5.68 -0.34
CA THR A 192 27.98 5.48 1.09
C THR A 192 27.90 6.82 1.84
N VAL A 193 28.80 7.74 1.54
CA VAL A 193 28.83 9.08 2.13
C VAL A 193 27.63 9.90 1.68
N SER A 194 27.34 9.93 0.39
CA SER A 194 26.19 10.65 -0.17
C SER A 194 24.85 10.17 0.40
N CYS A 195 24.68 8.86 0.60
CA CYS A 195 23.45 8.31 1.22
C CYS A 195 23.28 8.78 2.66
N ILE A 196 24.38 8.84 3.43
CA ILE A 196 24.35 9.30 4.82
C ILE A 196 24.07 10.79 4.90
N GLU A 197 24.73 11.62 4.08
CA GLU A 197 24.48 13.06 4.02
C GLU A 197 23.04 13.36 3.60
N ARG A 198 22.51 12.62 2.63
CA ARG A 198 21.11 12.75 2.17
C ARG A 198 20.10 12.36 3.26
N ALA A 199 20.47 11.45 4.16
CA ALA A 199 19.71 11.13 5.36
C ALA A 199 19.83 12.17 6.48
N GLY A 200 20.66 13.19 6.30
CA GLY A 200 20.87 14.30 7.25
C GLY A 200 21.96 14.07 8.30
N TYR A 201 22.84 13.08 8.13
CA TYR A 201 23.99 12.84 8.99
C TYR A 201 25.26 13.47 8.39
N THR A 202 26.23 13.79 9.25
CA THR A 202 27.59 14.16 8.86
C THR A 202 28.53 13.01 9.15
N LEU A 203 29.76 13.02 8.62
CA LEU A 203 30.76 12.00 8.93
C LEU A 203 31.13 11.95 10.43
N ASP A 204 30.90 13.02 11.19
CA ASP A 204 31.12 13.05 12.63
C ASP A 204 30.02 12.30 13.43
N ASP A 205 28.84 12.09 12.82
CA ASP A 205 27.76 11.31 13.40
C ASP A 205 27.92 9.79 13.14
N VAL A 206 28.92 9.40 12.34
CA VAL A 206 29.07 8.06 11.74
C VAL A 206 30.25 7.30 12.37
N ILE A 207 30.05 6.02 12.62
CA ILE A 207 31.13 5.10 12.96
C ILE A 207 31.87 4.72 11.67
N VAL A 208 33.11 5.12 11.54
CA VAL A 208 33.93 4.82 10.37
C VAL A 208 34.98 3.77 10.71
N ILE A 209 35.08 2.72 9.89
CA ILE A 209 36.09 1.68 9.98
C ILE A 209 36.91 1.70 8.70
N LYS A 210 38.21 1.99 8.83
CA LYS A 210 39.15 1.95 7.70
C LYS A 210 39.96 0.66 7.76
N ARG A 211 39.62 -0.30 6.91
CA ARG A 211 40.32 -1.58 6.80
C ARG A 211 41.29 -1.55 5.62
N SER A 212 42.56 -1.97 5.84
CA SER A 212 43.59 -2.05 4.81
C SER A 212 44.01 -3.51 4.59
N ILE A 213 44.01 -3.93 3.33
CA ILE A 213 44.51 -5.24 2.93
C ILE A 213 46.02 -5.12 2.72
N HIS A 214 46.82 -6.09 3.22
CA HIS A 214 48.24 -6.08 3.05
C HIS A 214 48.62 -6.20 1.54
N PRO A 215 49.49 -5.32 0.98
CA PRO A 215 49.81 -5.26 -0.46
C PRO A 215 50.31 -6.59 -1.04
N LEU A 216 51.05 -7.38 -0.28
CA LEU A 216 51.56 -8.68 -0.68
C LEU A 216 50.44 -9.64 -1.14
N LEU A 217 49.20 -9.55 -0.58
CA LEU A 217 48.09 -10.33 -1.07
C LEU A 217 47.78 -10.06 -2.54
N LEU A 218 47.81 -8.79 -2.94
CA LEU A 218 47.53 -8.38 -4.32
C LEU A 218 48.70 -8.79 -5.27
N GLU A 219 49.90 -8.80 -4.75
CA GLU A 219 51.11 -9.28 -5.51
C GLU A 219 51.01 -10.79 -5.73
N GLU A 220 50.68 -11.57 -4.70
CA GLU A 220 50.51 -13.02 -4.81
C GLU A 220 49.38 -13.40 -5.77
N ASN A 221 48.25 -12.69 -5.72
CA ASN A 221 47.17 -12.89 -6.67
C ASN A 221 47.62 -12.62 -8.14
N LYS A 222 48.48 -11.62 -8.37
CA LYS A 222 49.08 -11.39 -9.72
C LYS A 222 50.05 -12.49 -10.13
N ARG A 223 50.66 -13.19 -9.18
CA ARG A 223 51.55 -14.35 -9.41
C ARG A 223 50.79 -15.66 -9.60
N GLY A 224 49.45 -15.65 -9.53
CA GLY A 224 48.61 -16.82 -9.76
C GLY A 224 48.16 -17.53 -8.50
N ALA A 225 48.28 -16.91 -7.31
CA ALA A 225 47.65 -17.41 -6.12
C ALA A 225 46.13 -17.40 -6.24
N LEU A 226 45.47 -18.34 -5.55
CA LEU A 226 44.02 -18.47 -5.59
C LEU A 226 43.34 -17.20 -5.08
N ASN A 227 42.26 -16.81 -5.75
CA ASN A 227 41.47 -15.64 -5.42
C ASN A 227 39.99 -15.95 -5.56
N GLY A 228 39.12 -15.12 -4.95
CA GLY A 228 37.67 -15.26 -5.01
C GLY A 228 36.99 -14.68 -3.79
N HIS A 229 35.72 -15.02 -3.63
CA HIS A 229 34.84 -14.50 -2.58
C HIS A 229 35.41 -14.67 -1.17
N THR A 230 35.07 -13.71 -0.30
CA THR A 230 35.37 -13.74 1.15
C THR A 230 34.07 -13.37 1.88
N PRO A 231 33.71 -14.00 3.02
CA PRO A 231 32.47 -13.72 3.74
C PRO A 231 32.49 -12.34 4.42
N PHE A 232 32.35 -11.29 3.61
CA PHE A 232 32.48 -9.90 4.04
C PHE A 232 31.43 -9.49 5.09
N SER A 233 30.18 -10.00 4.98
CA SER A 233 29.15 -9.68 5.98
C SER A 233 29.45 -10.27 7.36
N ALA A 234 30.13 -11.44 7.41
CA ALA A 234 30.61 -11.98 8.67
C ALA A 234 31.77 -11.14 9.24
N MET A 235 32.67 -10.65 8.39
CA MET A 235 33.71 -9.71 8.82
C MET A 235 33.09 -8.43 9.41
N LEU A 236 32.11 -7.85 8.74
CA LEU A 236 31.38 -6.68 9.22
C LEU A 236 30.72 -6.95 10.59
N ALA A 237 30.18 -8.17 10.82
CA ALA A 237 29.58 -8.55 12.08
C ALA A 237 30.55 -8.42 13.26
N PHE A 238 31.79 -8.92 13.15
CA PHE A 238 32.77 -8.80 14.20
C PHE A 238 33.25 -7.36 14.41
N TYR A 239 33.37 -6.57 13.35
CA TYR A 239 33.67 -5.14 13.47
C TYR A 239 32.55 -4.34 14.11
N THR A 240 31.28 -4.71 13.89
CA THR A 240 30.14 -4.05 14.57
C THR A 240 30.12 -4.40 16.05
N LEU A 241 30.58 -5.58 16.44
CA LEU A 241 30.72 -5.98 17.83
C LEU A 241 31.78 -5.12 18.57
N LEU A 242 32.92 -4.87 17.93
CA LEU A 242 33.91 -3.93 18.44
C LEU A 242 33.35 -2.51 18.54
N ALA A 243 32.73 -2.02 17.47
CA ALA A 243 32.12 -0.69 17.46
C ALA A 243 31.07 -0.54 18.57
N SER A 244 30.28 -1.58 18.84
CA SER A 244 29.36 -1.64 19.96
C SER A 244 30.04 -1.39 21.31
N ALA A 245 31.10 -2.13 21.59
CA ALA A 245 31.85 -1.99 22.84
C ALA A 245 32.41 -0.56 23.02
N LEU A 246 32.90 0.06 21.93
CA LEU A 246 33.45 1.41 21.95
C LEU A 246 32.37 2.49 22.27
N THR A 247 31.08 2.22 22.07
CA THR A 247 30.02 3.19 22.44
C THR A 247 29.73 3.23 23.94
N GLY A 248 30.16 2.22 24.70
CA GLY A 248 29.82 2.07 26.12
C GLY A 248 28.31 1.91 26.41
N CYS A 249 27.49 1.62 25.39
CA CYS A 249 26.05 1.47 25.46
C CYS A 249 25.62 0.05 25.07
N ARG A 250 24.41 -0.33 25.49
CA ARG A 250 23.75 -1.50 24.91
C ARG A 250 23.40 -1.21 23.46
N THR A 251 23.74 -2.12 22.56
CA THR A 251 23.54 -1.86 21.13
C THR A 251 22.70 -2.92 20.44
N ARG A 252 21.99 -2.47 19.41
CA ARG A 252 21.28 -3.28 18.42
C ARG A 252 21.86 -3.02 17.04
N ILE A 253 22.38 -4.06 16.40
CA ILE A 253 22.91 -3.98 15.04
C ILE A 253 21.81 -4.38 14.06
N ALA A 254 21.27 -3.41 13.35
CA ALA A 254 20.24 -3.61 12.34
C ALA A 254 20.88 -3.72 10.95
N LEU A 255 21.01 -4.93 10.44
CA LEU A 255 21.56 -5.20 9.11
C LEU A 255 20.51 -5.06 8.02
N SER A 256 20.96 -4.82 6.81
CA SER A 256 20.11 -4.69 5.62
C SER A 256 20.06 -5.99 4.80
N ASN A 257 20.10 -7.16 5.44
CA ASN A 257 19.97 -8.43 4.73
C ASN A 257 18.49 -8.80 4.60
N GLU A 258 18.15 -9.27 3.43
CA GLU A 258 16.80 -9.64 2.99
C GLU A 258 16.59 -11.16 3.02
N ASN A 259 15.37 -11.60 2.69
CA ASN A 259 15.02 -13.02 2.71
C ASN A 259 15.74 -13.84 1.63
N SER A 260 15.95 -13.27 0.43
CA SER A 260 16.57 -13.97 -0.70
C SER A 260 18.01 -14.43 -0.44
N ALA A 261 18.69 -13.84 0.55
CA ALA A 261 20.02 -14.25 0.99
C ALA A 261 20.08 -15.67 1.57
N ASN A 262 18.94 -16.28 1.89
CA ASN A 262 18.86 -17.67 2.35
C ASN A 262 18.88 -18.70 1.21
N GLU A 263 18.71 -18.28 -0.04
CA GLU A 263 18.61 -19.17 -1.18
C GLU A 263 19.98 -19.73 -1.54
N SER A 264 20.06 -21.05 -1.71
CA SER A 264 21.24 -21.76 -2.21
C SER A 264 21.08 -22.12 -3.68
N THR A 265 22.16 -22.05 -4.44
CA THR A 265 22.19 -22.50 -5.83
C THR A 265 22.63 -23.96 -5.86
N VAL A 266 21.79 -24.84 -6.41
CA VAL A 266 22.15 -26.24 -6.67
C VAL A 266 22.88 -26.30 -8.00
N ILE A 267 24.14 -26.69 -7.97
CA ILE A 267 24.97 -26.86 -9.16
C ILE A 267 25.05 -28.34 -9.47
N GLU A 268 24.42 -28.79 -10.57
CA GLU A 268 24.53 -30.17 -11.06
C GLU A 268 25.87 -30.34 -11.78
N ARG A 269 26.78 -31.16 -11.23
CA ARG A 269 27.96 -31.66 -11.97
C ARG A 269 27.59 -32.96 -12.69
N ARG A 270 27.76 -33.00 -14.00
CA ARG A 270 27.74 -34.24 -14.79
C ARG A 270 29.16 -34.84 -14.74
N THR A 271 29.37 -35.87 -13.94
CA THR A 271 30.58 -36.66 -13.98
C THR A 271 30.33 -37.93 -14.80
N GLU A 272 31.04 -38.13 -15.91
CA GLU A 272 31.06 -39.39 -16.63
C GLU A 272 31.72 -40.46 -15.74
N TRP A 273 30.95 -41.47 -15.37
CA TRP A 273 31.46 -42.58 -14.60
C TRP A 273 31.68 -43.79 -15.54
N ARG A 274 32.91 -44.29 -15.56
CA ARG A 274 33.26 -45.55 -16.23
C ARG A 274 33.46 -46.62 -15.19
N ALA A 275 32.57 -47.57 -15.10
CA ALA A 275 32.80 -48.78 -14.30
C ALA A 275 33.85 -49.66 -14.96
N VAL A 276 34.90 -49.96 -14.21
CA VAL A 276 35.94 -50.88 -14.70
C VAL A 276 35.33 -52.27 -14.82
N GLY A 277 35.08 -52.70 -16.08
CA GLY A 277 34.62 -54.03 -16.41
C GLY A 277 33.12 -54.22 -16.70
N SER A 278 32.32 -53.16 -16.84
CA SER A 278 30.92 -53.27 -17.30
C SER A 278 30.65 -52.37 -18.53
N ALA A 279 29.70 -52.82 -19.36
CA ALA A 279 29.23 -52.07 -20.52
C ALA A 279 28.27 -50.90 -20.17
N ASP A 280 28.05 -50.65 -18.88
CA ASP A 280 27.11 -49.69 -18.40
C ASP A 280 27.83 -48.37 -18.09
N ASN A 281 27.61 -47.34 -18.89
CA ASN A 281 28.06 -45.94 -18.68
C ASN A 281 26.88 -45.20 -18.04
N GLY A 282 26.96 -44.95 -16.74
CA GLY A 282 25.95 -44.16 -16.00
C GLY A 282 26.44 -42.75 -15.77
N GLU A 283 25.61 -41.75 -15.98
CA GLU A 283 25.81 -40.38 -15.47
C GLU A 283 25.37 -40.34 -13.99
N ARG A 284 26.27 -40.05 -13.08
CA ARG A 284 25.91 -39.66 -11.70
C ARG A 284 25.80 -38.15 -11.64
N LYS A 285 24.64 -37.66 -11.32
CA LYS A 285 24.42 -36.26 -10.94
C LYS A 285 24.79 -36.10 -9.46
N THR A 286 25.89 -35.42 -9.17
CA THR A 286 26.22 -34.97 -7.82
C THR A 286 25.93 -33.48 -7.76
N GLY A 287 24.89 -33.08 -7.00
CA GLY A 287 24.57 -31.68 -6.76
C GLY A 287 25.44 -31.13 -5.63
N MET A 288 26.17 -30.05 -5.89
CA MET A 288 26.80 -29.24 -4.86
C MET A 288 25.90 -28.05 -4.53
N ASN A 289 25.53 -27.89 -3.25
CA ASN A 289 24.70 -26.80 -2.80
C ASN A 289 25.59 -25.63 -2.35
N VAL A 290 25.59 -24.51 -3.08
CA VAL A 290 26.44 -23.35 -2.79
C VAL A 290 25.56 -22.14 -2.47
N ASN A 291 25.65 -21.62 -1.25
CA ASN A 291 25.11 -20.31 -0.92
C ASN A 291 26.24 -19.28 -0.87
N HIS A 292 26.46 -18.52 -1.95
CA HIS A 292 27.47 -17.46 -2.00
C HIS A 292 27.16 -16.28 -1.06
N GLN A 293 25.93 -16.19 -0.56
CA GLN A 293 25.49 -15.19 0.42
C GLN A 293 25.40 -15.75 1.85
N TYR A 294 26.01 -16.91 2.17
CA TYR A 294 25.89 -17.55 3.48
C TYR A 294 26.07 -16.58 4.66
N SER A 295 27.06 -15.68 4.61
CA SER A 295 27.30 -14.71 5.67
C SER A 295 26.21 -13.63 5.84
N LYS A 296 25.20 -13.63 4.98
CA LYS A 296 23.98 -12.81 5.09
C LYS A 296 22.75 -13.65 5.48
N SER A 297 22.86 -14.98 5.48
CA SER A 297 21.72 -15.87 5.76
C SER A 297 21.25 -15.81 7.21
N ILE A 298 20.03 -16.27 7.47
CA ILE A 298 19.50 -16.43 8.84
C ILE A 298 20.30 -17.48 9.62
N GLU A 299 20.82 -18.49 8.95
CA GLU A 299 21.64 -19.53 9.58
C GLU A 299 22.91 -18.94 10.18
N PHE A 300 23.65 -18.13 9.43
CA PHE A 300 24.83 -17.42 9.95
C PHE A 300 24.43 -16.44 11.07
N GLU A 301 23.31 -15.72 10.92
CA GLU A 301 22.82 -14.80 11.93
C GLU A 301 22.56 -15.51 13.27
N ASP A 302 21.90 -16.68 13.24
CA ASP A 302 21.62 -17.49 14.43
C ASP A 302 22.91 -18.06 15.06
N ASP A 303 23.82 -18.57 14.24
CA ASP A 303 25.13 -19.08 14.69
C ASP A 303 25.98 -17.98 15.32
N PHE A 304 26.04 -16.80 14.71
CA PHE A 304 26.80 -15.66 15.23
C PHE A 304 26.22 -15.13 16.54
N ARG A 305 24.89 -14.98 16.64
CA ARG A 305 24.20 -14.61 17.88
C ARG A 305 24.51 -15.60 18.99
N SER A 306 24.47 -16.89 18.71
CA SER A 306 24.80 -17.94 19.67
C SER A 306 26.27 -17.91 20.10
N TYR A 307 27.18 -17.71 19.14
CA TYR A 307 28.61 -17.58 19.43
C TYR A 307 28.91 -16.37 20.31
N VAL A 308 28.38 -15.20 19.97
CA VAL A 308 28.55 -13.97 20.77
C VAL A 308 28.00 -14.14 22.18
N LYS A 309 26.79 -14.70 22.33
CA LYS A 309 26.14 -14.90 23.60
C LYS A 309 26.89 -15.88 24.50
N ASN A 310 27.44 -16.96 23.95
CA ASN A 310 28.08 -17.99 24.72
C ASN A 310 29.55 -17.64 25.09
N TYR A 311 30.23 -16.88 24.21
CA TYR A 311 31.69 -16.70 24.38
C TYR A 311 32.12 -15.24 24.53
N ILE A 312 31.29 -14.27 24.17
CA ILE A 312 31.73 -12.87 24.18
C ILE A 312 30.90 -12.01 25.14
N THR A 313 29.61 -11.72 24.83
CA THR A 313 28.79 -10.82 25.64
C THR A 313 27.28 -11.06 25.47
N ASN A 314 26.49 -10.66 26.49
CA ASN A 314 25.04 -10.64 26.46
C ASN A 314 24.45 -9.26 26.10
N ASP A 315 25.27 -8.21 26.03
CA ASP A 315 24.80 -6.82 25.83
C ASP A 315 24.76 -6.38 24.36
N PHE A 316 24.77 -7.33 23.45
CA PHE A 316 24.81 -7.13 22.02
C PHE A 316 23.67 -7.88 21.35
N ASP A 317 22.91 -7.19 20.52
CA ASP A 317 21.85 -7.77 19.70
C ASP A 317 22.16 -7.54 18.22
N TYR A 318 22.01 -8.60 17.41
CA TYR A 318 22.40 -8.60 16.00
C TYR A 318 21.31 -9.29 15.19
N TYR A 319 20.72 -8.58 14.23
CA TYR A 319 19.63 -9.09 13.41
C TYR A 319 19.57 -8.38 12.05
N SER A 320 18.97 -9.04 11.09
CA SER A 320 18.73 -8.48 9.76
C SER A 320 17.36 -7.82 9.71
N PHE A 321 17.32 -6.47 9.71
CA PHE A 321 16.10 -5.68 9.76
C PHE A 321 15.18 -5.94 8.56
N LEU A 322 15.75 -6.16 7.36
CA LEU A 322 14.96 -6.45 6.15
C LEU A 322 14.63 -7.94 5.96
N ARG A 323 14.99 -8.82 6.90
CA ARG A 323 14.74 -10.27 6.80
C ARG A 323 13.29 -10.67 6.54
N PRO A 324 12.26 -9.99 7.09
CA PRO A 324 10.88 -10.28 6.75
C PRO A 324 10.50 -9.99 5.30
N LEU A 325 11.30 -9.18 4.58
CA LEU A 325 10.98 -8.63 3.27
C LEU A 325 11.64 -9.41 2.13
N SER A 326 10.93 -9.47 1.00
CA SER A 326 11.48 -9.83 -0.30
C SER A 326 12.20 -8.64 -0.95
N GLU A 327 13.06 -8.92 -1.93
CA GLU A 327 13.71 -7.90 -2.77
C GLU A 327 12.70 -7.00 -3.49
N LEU A 328 11.56 -7.57 -3.88
CA LEU A 328 10.48 -6.83 -4.52
C LEU A 328 9.80 -5.82 -3.56
N GLN A 329 9.57 -6.21 -2.29
CA GLN A 329 9.06 -5.31 -1.27
C GLN A 329 10.06 -4.20 -0.93
N ILE A 330 11.35 -4.53 -0.84
CA ILE A 330 12.42 -3.54 -0.63
C ILE A 330 12.48 -2.54 -1.78
N ALA A 331 12.35 -3.00 -3.04
CA ALA A 331 12.30 -2.14 -4.21
C ALA A 331 11.06 -1.21 -4.19
N MET A 332 9.91 -1.71 -3.73
CA MET A 332 8.69 -0.93 -3.53
C MET A 332 8.90 0.20 -2.50
N PHE A 333 9.56 -0.09 -1.38
CA PHE A 333 9.91 0.94 -0.40
C PHE A 333 10.90 1.95 -0.94
N PHE A 334 11.98 1.47 -1.57
CA PHE A 334 13.03 2.33 -2.11
C PHE A 334 12.50 3.31 -3.16
N ALA A 335 11.54 2.89 -3.99
CA ALA A 335 10.92 3.75 -5.00
C ALA A 335 10.27 5.01 -4.40
N ARG A 336 9.82 4.96 -3.14
CA ARG A 336 9.25 6.12 -2.42
C ARG A 336 10.32 7.11 -1.94
N PHE A 337 11.56 6.67 -1.82
CA PHE A 337 12.65 7.50 -1.33
C PHE A 337 13.40 8.19 -2.48
N GLU A 338 12.67 8.99 -3.27
CA GLU A 338 13.17 9.63 -4.50
C GLU A 338 14.45 10.43 -4.31
N LYS A 339 14.67 10.99 -3.12
CA LYS A 339 15.88 11.76 -2.78
C LYS A 339 17.19 10.95 -2.88
N TYR A 340 17.13 9.61 -2.96
CA TYR A 340 18.31 8.74 -3.09
C TYR A 340 18.52 8.18 -4.50
N HIS A 341 17.55 8.35 -5.41
CA HIS A 341 17.58 7.70 -6.73
C HIS A 341 18.81 8.07 -7.57
N ASP A 342 19.33 9.27 -7.39
CA ASP A 342 20.50 9.77 -8.13
C ASP A 342 21.85 9.35 -7.54
N ILE A 343 21.89 8.96 -6.24
CA ILE A 343 23.14 8.73 -5.52
C ILE A 343 23.40 7.27 -5.11
N PHE A 344 22.35 6.42 -5.00
CA PHE A 344 22.55 5.03 -4.60
C PHE A 344 23.32 4.23 -5.64
N ARG A 345 24.20 3.33 -5.20
CA ARG A 345 24.98 2.44 -6.06
C ARG A 345 25.14 1.07 -5.41
N SER A 346 24.93 0.01 -6.22
CA SER A 346 25.14 -1.38 -5.81
C SER A 346 26.00 -2.15 -6.81
N CYS A 347 26.53 -1.49 -7.84
CA CYS A 347 27.33 -2.12 -8.88
C CYS A 347 28.68 -2.57 -8.32
N ASN A 348 29.04 -3.86 -8.47
CA ASN A 348 30.34 -4.36 -8.03
C ASN A 348 31.48 -3.89 -8.95
N VAL A 349 31.25 -3.88 -10.27
CA VAL A 349 32.23 -3.49 -11.28
C VAL A 349 32.53 -2.00 -11.20
N GLY A 350 31.49 -1.15 -11.20
CA GLY A 350 31.62 0.31 -11.16
C GLY A 350 31.82 0.89 -9.75
N SER A 351 31.98 0.07 -8.72
CA SER A 351 32.02 0.50 -7.31
C SER A 351 33.17 1.39 -6.92
N LYS A 352 34.30 1.35 -7.66
CA LYS A 352 35.47 2.21 -7.41
C LYS A 352 35.29 3.62 -7.95
N GLU A 353 34.48 3.77 -8.98
CA GLU A 353 34.21 5.01 -9.70
C GLU A 353 32.82 5.59 -9.34
N ASP A 354 32.09 4.95 -8.41
CA ASP A 354 30.73 5.31 -8.00
C ASP A 354 29.72 5.40 -9.15
N ILE A 355 29.80 4.48 -10.13
CA ILE A 355 28.94 4.42 -11.31
C ILE A 355 28.16 3.10 -11.41
N TRP A 356 27.05 3.13 -12.13
CA TRP A 356 26.42 1.93 -12.67
C TRP A 356 27.19 1.55 -13.96
N CYS A 357 27.81 0.36 -14.01
CA CYS A 357 28.55 -0.05 -15.23
C CYS A 357 27.62 -0.35 -16.42
N GLY A 358 26.32 -0.66 -16.15
CA GLY A 358 25.29 -0.88 -17.17
C GLY A 358 25.40 -2.19 -17.96
N HIS A 359 26.31 -3.12 -17.59
CA HIS A 359 26.53 -4.36 -18.33
C HIS A 359 26.73 -5.61 -17.44
N CYS A 360 26.66 -5.52 -16.11
CA CYS A 360 26.73 -6.68 -15.24
C CYS A 360 25.34 -7.15 -14.77
N ALA A 361 25.25 -8.39 -14.32
CA ALA A 361 24.01 -8.99 -13.83
C ALA A 361 23.39 -8.20 -12.68
N LYS A 362 24.21 -7.62 -11.78
CA LYS A 362 23.71 -6.81 -10.67
C LYS A 362 23.09 -5.49 -11.10
N CYS A 363 23.61 -4.82 -12.13
CA CYS A 363 23.00 -3.63 -12.71
C CYS A 363 21.65 -3.98 -13.34
N LEU A 364 21.59 -5.06 -14.12
CA LEU A 364 20.36 -5.53 -14.76
C LEU A 364 19.33 -5.96 -13.72
N PHE A 365 19.73 -6.68 -12.67
CA PHE A 365 18.85 -7.05 -11.56
C PHE A 365 18.27 -5.82 -10.87
N ALA A 366 19.10 -4.84 -10.49
CA ALA A 366 18.63 -3.63 -9.85
C ALA A 366 17.65 -2.84 -10.74
N TYR A 367 17.89 -2.80 -12.05
CA TYR A 367 16.96 -2.21 -13.01
C TYR A 367 15.64 -2.96 -13.05
N ILE A 368 15.67 -4.31 -13.17
CA ILE A 368 14.46 -5.16 -13.25
C ILE A 368 13.62 -5.02 -11.99
N ILE A 369 14.22 -5.12 -10.80
CA ILE A 369 13.47 -5.14 -9.55
C ILE A 369 12.83 -3.77 -9.23
N LEU A 370 13.41 -2.67 -9.73
CA LEU A 370 12.88 -1.31 -9.59
C LEU A 370 11.87 -0.93 -10.67
N SER A 371 11.91 -1.59 -11.84
CA SER A 371 11.10 -1.22 -13.01
C SER A 371 9.56 -1.36 -12.80
N PRO A 372 9.03 -2.17 -11.87
CA PRO A 372 7.61 -2.13 -11.53
C PRO A 372 7.18 -0.83 -10.82
N PHE A 373 8.09 -0.14 -10.13
CA PHE A 373 7.77 0.90 -9.16
C PHE A 373 8.26 2.31 -9.55
N ILE A 374 9.27 2.40 -10.42
CA ILE A 374 9.85 3.67 -10.89
C ILE A 374 9.50 3.87 -12.37
N GLU A 375 9.17 5.10 -12.75
CA GLU A 375 8.84 5.42 -14.16
C GLU A 375 10.02 5.16 -15.08
N PRO A 376 9.80 4.65 -16.32
CA PRO A 376 10.85 4.26 -17.24
C PRO A 376 11.86 5.38 -17.52
N GLU A 377 11.42 6.62 -17.70
CA GLU A 377 12.28 7.77 -17.97
C GLU A 377 13.20 8.06 -16.79
N ARG A 378 12.65 7.98 -15.55
CA ARG A 378 13.44 8.17 -14.33
C ARG A 378 14.43 7.03 -14.14
N LEU A 379 13.99 5.80 -14.37
CA LEU A 379 14.86 4.62 -14.26
C LEU A 379 16.01 4.67 -15.27
N ASN A 380 15.72 5.05 -16.52
CA ASN A 380 16.74 5.25 -17.55
C ASN A 380 17.75 6.35 -17.17
N ALA A 381 17.31 7.42 -16.52
CA ALA A 381 18.20 8.46 -16.02
C ALA A 381 19.13 7.95 -14.90
N ILE A 382 18.65 7.06 -14.02
CA ILE A 382 19.45 6.45 -12.94
C ILE A 382 20.57 5.57 -13.51
N PHE A 383 20.25 4.72 -14.50
CA PHE A 383 21.17 3.73 -15.05
C PHE A 383 21.89 4.19 -16.32
N GLY A 384 21.55 5.36 -16.85
CA GLY A 384 22.13 5.94 -18.08
C GLY A 384 21.58 5.36 -19.39
N LYS A 385 20.71 4.34 -19.33
CA LYS A 385 20.07 3.70 -20.49
C LYS A 385 18.87 2.87 -20.10
N ASN A 386 18.06 2.46 -21.10
CA ASN A 386 17.07 1.40 -20.90
C ASN A 386 17.77 0.02 -20.96
N MET A 387 18.03 -0.57 -19.81
CA MET A 387 18.73 -1.85 -19.74
C MET A 387 17.89 -3.03 -20.28
N LEU A 388 16.54 -2.94 -20.25
CA LEU A 388 15.67 -3.96 -20.83
C LEU A 388 15.65 -3.92 -22.37
N ASP A 389 16.09 -2.82 -22.98
CA ASP A 389 16.18 -2.68 -24.44
C ASP A 389 17.58 -3.02 -24.99
N ASP A 390 18.53 -3.37 -24.12
CA ASP A 390 19.89 -3.77 -24.49
C ASP A 390 20.00 -5.28 -24.71
N SER A 391 19.97 -5.72 -25.97
CA SER A 391 20.06 -7.14 -26.33
C SER A 391 21.39 -7.79 -25.98
N SER A 392 22.45 -7.01 -25.70
CA SER A 392 23.74 -7.57 -25.26
C SER A 392 23.70 -8.19 -23.87
N LEU A 393 22.67 -7.86 -23.09
CA LEU A 393 22.40 -8.39 -21.75
C LEU A 393 21.54 -9.67 -21.73
N GLN A 394 21.32 -10.31 -22.89
CA GLN A 394 20.46 -11.52 -22.98
C GLN A 394 20.96 -12.65 -22.09
N HIS A 395 22.27 -12.85 -21.98
CA HIS A 395 22.85 -13.90 -21.13
C HIS A 395 22.55 -13.66 -19.64
N GLU A 396 22.84 -12.47 -19.13
CA GLU A 396 22.55 -12.07 -17.75
C GLU A 396 21.04 -12.10 -17.45
N PHE A 397 20.22 -11.71 -18.43
CA PHE A 397 18.76 -11.80 -18.34
C PHE A 397 18.29 -13.24 -18.19
N ASP A 398 18.84 -14.16 -18.97
CA ASP A 398 18.50 -15.59 -18.91
C ASP A 398 18.95 -16.23 -17.60
N GLN A 399 20.10 -15.85 -17.07
CA GLN A 399 20.58 -16.28 -15.75
C GLN A 399 19.65 -15.78 -14.63
N LEU A 400 19.27 -14.50 -14.64
CA LEU A 400 18.45 -13.89 -13.61
C LEU A 400 17.02 -14.47 -13.56
N ARG A 401 16.43 -14.77 -14.73
CA ARG A 401 15.07 -15.35 -14.83
C ARG A 401 15.03 -16.88 -14.73
N GLY A 402 16.16 -17.56 -14.53
CA GLY A 402 16.24 -19.01 -14.37
C GLY A 402 16.12 -19.80 -15.68
N ALA A 403 16.43 -19.18 -16.83
CA ALA A 403 16.45 -19.87 -18.13
C ALA A 403 17.86 -20.40 -18.51
N ALA A 404 18.91 -19.96 -17.83
CA ALA A 404 20.26 -20.50 -17.96
C ALA A 404 20.53 -21.57 -16.89
N GLU A 405 21.59 -22.37 -17.07
CA GLU A 405 21.95 -23.48 -16.17
C GLU A 405 22.35 -22.99 -14.75
N THR A 406 22.88 -21.78 -14.60
CA THR A 406 23.35 -21.26 -13.34
C THR A 406 22.87 -19.82 -13.12
N LYS A 407 22.49 -19.50 -11.88
CA LYS A 407 22.23 -18.15 -11.41
C LYS A 407 23.57 -17.39 -11.26
N PRO A 408 23.62 -16.06 -11.49
CA PRO A 408 24.83 -15.27 -11.26
C PRO A 408 25.33 -15.37 -9.82
N PHE A 409 26.65 -15.49 -9.61
CA PHE A 409 27.26 -15.38 -8.28
C PHE A 409 27.38 -13.91 -7.85
N GLU A 410 26.24 -13.23 -7.81
CA GLU A 410 26.11 -11.86 -7.32
C GLU A 410 24.94 -11.77 -6.32
N CYS A 411 24.96 -10.75 -5.46
CA CYS A 411 23.83 -10.51 -4.55
C CYS A 411 22.64 -10.00 -5.38
N VAL A 412 21.82 -10.92 -5.87
CA VAL A 412 20.61 -10.70 -6.64
C VAL A 412 19.48 -11.51 -6.02
N GLY A 413 18.25 -11.08 -6.16
CA GLY A 413 17.07 -11.75 -5.61
C GLY A 413 16.83 -13.14 -6.17
N THR A 414 15.74 -13.77 -5.77
CA THR A 414 15.33 -15.10 -6.26
C THR A 414 14.86 -15.04 -7.72
N VAL A 415 14.85 -16.18 -8.40
CA VAL A 415 14.29 -16.30 -9.76
C VAL A 415 12.81 -15.88 -9.78
N ASP A 416 12.06 -16.24 -8.73
CA ASP A 416 10.62 -15.91 -8.63
C ASP A 416 10.40 -14.40 -8.46
N GLU A 417 11.23 -13.71 -7.67
CA GLU A 417 11.19 -12.25 -7.51
C GLU A 417 11.49 -11.53 -8.83
N VAL A 418 12.50 -11.99 -9.56
CA VAL A 418 12.84 -11.44 -10.88
C VAL A 418 11.71 -11.64 -11.87
N ASN A 419 11.14 -12.84 -11.96
CA ASN A 419 10.03 -13.12 -12.87
C ASN A 419 8.75 -12.36 -12.45
N SER A 420 8.53 -12.18 -11.15
CA SER A 420 7.44 -11.34 -10.64
C SER A 420 7.62 -9.88 -11.05
N ALA A 421 8.83 -9.33 -10.88
CA ALA A 421 9.16 -7.96 -11.30
C ALA A 421 8.99 -7.78 -12.81
N LEU A 422 9.50 -8.73 -13.62
CA LEU A 422 9.34 -8.69 -15.08
C LEU A 422 7.87 -8.73 -15.52
N ALA A 423 7.07 -9.57 -14.87
CA ALA A 423 5.65 -9.67 -15.16
C ALA A 423 4.90 -8.36 -14.78
N MET A 424 5.26 -7.74 -13.66
CA MET A 424 4.73 -6.43 -13.24
C MET A 424 5.18 -5.31 -14.22
N THR A 425 6.41 -5.35 -14.66
CA THR A 425 6.96 -4.38 -15.63
C THR A 425 6.31 -4.53 -16.99
N LEU A 426 6.09 -5.77 -17.44
CA LEU A 426 5.46 -6.05 -18.73
C LEU A 426 4.04 -5.47 -18.83
N ALA A 427 3.31 -5.41 -17.71
CA ALA A 427 1.99 -4.81 -17.66
C ALA A 427 1.99 -3.29 -17.95
N ARG A 428 3.16 -2.63 -17.90
CA ARG A 428 3.33 -1.19 -18.18
C ARG A 428 3.59 -0.89 -19.67
N TRP A 429 3.92 -1.92 -20.49
CA TRP A 429 4.33 -1.74 -21.89
C TRP A 429 3.29 -2.29 -22.86
N TYR A 430 2.93 -1.50 -23.88
CA TYR A 430 2.15 -2.01 -24.99
C TYR A 430 2.95 -3.06 -25.76
N PRO A 431 2.31 -4.14 -26.27
CA PRO A 431 3.02 -5.21 -26.97
C PRO A 431 3.96 -4.79 -28.10
N ALA A 432 3.61 -3.70 -28.81
CA ALA A 432 4.41 -3.16 -29.91
C ALA A 432 5.63 -2.34 -29.46
N GLU A 433 5.65 -1.89 -28.21
CA GLU A 433 6.69 -1.01 -27.64
C GLU A 433 7.57 -1.74 -26.62
N ARG A 434 7.43 -3.07 -26.51
CA ARG A 434 8.19 -3.85 -25.55
C ARG A 434 9.69 -3.77 -25.82
N PRO A 435 10.50 -3.53 -24.77
CA PRO A 435 11.96 -3.58 -24.85
C PRO A 435 12.47 -4.91 -25.40
N ALA A 436 13.66 -4.91 -25.97
CA ALA A 436 14.22 -6.04 -26.69
C ALA A 436 14.21 -7.36 -25.88
N LEU A 437 14.62 -7.32 -24.62
CA LEU A 437 14.65 -8.49 -23.73
C LEU A 437 13.27 -9.04 -23.39
N LEU A 438 12.22 -8.21 -23.49
CA LEU A 438 10.83 -8.59 -23.18
C LEU A 438 10.03 -9.02 -24.42
N LYS A 439 10.53 -8.82 -25.65
CA LYS A 439 9.81 -9.16 -26.90
C LYS A 439 9.46 -10.63 -26.99
N ASN A 440 10.38 -11.51 -26.64
CA ASN A 440 10.26 -12.95 -26.72
C ASN A 440 9.95 -13.61 -25.38
N TRP A 441 9.84 -12.81 -24.32
CA TRP A 441 9.49 -13.32 -23.01
C TRP A 441 7.96 -13.51 -22.92
N SER A 442 7.51 -14.77 -23.02
CA SER A 442 6.14 -15.11 -22.69
C SER A 442 6.07 -15.35 -21.19
N ALA A 443 5.25 -14.58 -20.51
CA ALA A 443 4.94 -14.82 -19.12
C ALA A 443 4.27 -16.20 -18.96
N ARG A 444 5.05 -17.26 -18.82
CA ARG A 444 4.62 -18.34 -17.93
C ARG A 444 4.67 -17.69 -16.56
N VAL A 445 3.52 -17.22 -16.06
CA VAL A 445 3.38 -16.75 -14.69
C VAL A 445 3.95 -17.87 -13.82
N PRO A 446 5.01 -17.65 -13.04
CA PRO A 446 5.48 -18.66 -12.12
C PRO A 446 4.30 -19.09 -11.24
N ALA A 447 4.25 -20.35 -10.83
CA ALA A 447 3.20 -20.89 -9.98
C ALA A 447 3.10 -20.15 -8.62
N GLY A 448 4.10 -19.31 -8.28
CA GLY A 448 4.16 -18.44 -7.11
C GLY A 448 4.62 -17.04 -7.51
N ILE A 449 3.68 -16.09 -7.63
CA ILE A 449 4.04 -14.68 -7.65
C ILE A 449 4.44 -14.30 -6.23
N THR A 450 5.62 -13.69 -6.07
CA THR A 450 6.03 -13.13 -4.77
C THR A 450 4.97 -12.13 -4.29
N SER A 451 4.30 -12.45 -3.19
CA SER A 451 3.30 -11.57 -2.59
C SER A 451 3.98 -10.31 -2.06
N LEU A 452 3.33 -9.15 -2.24
CA LEU A 452 3.84 -7.88 -1.71
C LEU A 452 3.34 -7.61 -0.27
N ASP A 453 2.38 -8.35 0.22
CA ASP A 453 1.76 -8.19 1.54
C ASP A 453 2.13 -9.27 2.55
N GLU A 454 2.77 -10.37 2.12
CA GLU A 454 3.23 -11.43 3.00
C GLU A 454 4.65 -11.16 3.51
N LEU A 455 4.86 -11.37 4.81
CA LEU A 455 6.16 -11.28 5.45
C LEU A 455 6.71 -12.66 5.75
N ASN A 456 8.04 -12.82 5.63
CA ASN A 456 8.69 -14.04 6.08
C ASN A 456 8.64 -14.12 7.62
N PRO A 457 8.02 -15.16 8.20
CA PRO A 457 7.91 -15.31 9.66
C PRO A 457 9.25 -15.66 10.34
N ARG A 458 10.23 -16.19 9.60
CA ARG A 458 11.54 -16.58 10.15
C ARG A 458 12.48 -15.37 10.17
N ASN A 459 12.51 -14.67 11.29
CA ASN A 459 13.38 -13.52 11.51
C ASN A 459 13.72 -13.36 13.00
N ASN A 460 14.73 -12.54 13.32
CA ASN A 460 15.17 -12.24 14.68
C ASN A 460 14.87 -10.78 15.08
N LEU A 461 13.90 -10.14 14.45
CA LEU A 461 13.56 -8.76 14.77
C LEU A 461 12.96 -8.62 16.16
N PRO A 462 13.32 -7.57 16.91
CA PRO A 462 12.57 -7.16 18.09
C PRO A 462 11.12 -6.83 17.74
N GLU A 463 10.18 -7.19 18.60
CA GLU A 463 8.73 -7.08 18.36
C GLU A 463 8.30 -5.69 17.85
N GLY A 464 8.72 -4.61 18.51
CA GLY A 464 8.38 -3.25 18.07
C GLY A 464 8.95 -2.83 16.70
N GLU A 465 10.02 -3.48 16.24
CA GLU A 465 10.60 -3.22 14.91
C GLU A 465 9.88 -4.02 13.82
N LEU A 466 9.40 -5.22 14.13
CA LEU A 466 8.56 -5.99 13.23
C LEU A 466 7.24 -5.26 12.96
N GLU A 467 6.60 -4.68 13.98
CA GLU A 467 5.39 -3.86 13.83
C GLU A 467 5.58 -2.66 12.88
N VAL A 468 6.76 -2.03 12.92
CA VAL A 468 7.10 -0.94 11.96
C VAL A 468 7.07 -1.46 10.53
N ILE A 469 7.72 -2.60 10.28
CA ILE A 469 7.74 -3.19 8.93
C ILE A 469 6.33 -3.60 8.50
N GLU A 470 5.56 -4.25 9.36
CA GLU A 470 4.18 -4.65 9.06
C GLU A 470 3.28 -3.46 8.70
N LYS A 471 3.38 -2.37 9.45
CA LYS A 471 2.63 -1.14 9.17
C LYS A 471 3.04 -0.53 7.82
N GLU A 472 4.34 -0.48 7.54
CA GLU A 472 4.85 0.10 6.29
C GLU A 472 4.54 -0.78 5.08
N VAL A 473 4.59 -2.12 5.19
CA VAL A 473 4.16 -3.04 4.12
C VAL A 473 2.68 -2.81 3.82
N ARG A 474 1.83 -2.80 4.83
CA ARG A 474 0.39 -2.52 4.65
C ARG A 474 0.14 -1.18 3.96
N HIS A 475 0.85 -0.13 4.39
CA HIS A 475 0.75 1.19 3.77
C HIS A 475 1.23 1.20 2.32
N SER A 476 2.39 0.62 2.05
CA SER A 476 3.01 0.63 0.72
C SER A 476 2.27 -0.25 -0.30
N CYS A 477 1.74 -1.40 0.10
CA CYS A 477 0.89 -2.23 -0.76
C CYS A 477 -0.37 -1.50 -1.20
N ARG A 478 -0.95 -0.67 -0.31
CA ARG A 478 -2.11 0.16 -0.63
C ARG A 478 -1.80 1.23 -1.68
N THR A 479 -0.56 1.68 -1.76
CA THR A 479 -0.12 2.77 -2.64
C THR A 479 0.63 2.32 -3.90
N ALA A 480 0.98 1.04 -4.04
CA ALA A 480 1.75 0.51 -5.18
C ALA A 480 0.89 0.29 -6.43
N ILE A 481 0.69 1.35 -7.21
CA ILE A 481 -0.14 1.38 -8.43
C ILE A 481 0.30 0.40 -9.52
N PRO A 482 1.56 0.21 -9.86
CA PRO A 482 1.96 -0.74 -10.91
C PRO A 482 1.44 -2.16 -10.65
N PHE A 483 1.43 -2.58 -9.38
CA PHE A 483 0.85 -3.86 -8.97
C PHE A 483 -0.65 -3.93 -9.29
N ARG A 484 -1.39 -2.83 -9.04
CA ARG A 484 -2.85 -2.76 -9.24
C ARG A 484 -3.28 -2.76 -10.70
N TYR A 485 -2.53 -2.09 -11.58
CA TYR A 485 -2.76 -2.18 -13.03
C TYR A 485 -2.59 -3.63 -13.53
N ARG A 486 -1.65 -4.37 -12.94
CA ARG A 486 -1.44 -5.78 -13.26
C ARG A 486 -2.61 -6.65 -12.85
N GLU A 487 -3.15 -6.46 -11.62
CA GLU A 487 -4.35 -7.20 -11.21
C GLU A 487 -5.51 -6.92 -12.14
N LEU A 488 -5.74 -5.65 -12.51
CA LEU A 488 -6.76 -5.28 -13.47
C LEU A 488 -6.51 -5.94 -14.85
N PHE A 489 -5.27 -5.92 -15.31
CA PHE A 489 -4.88 -6.60 -16.55
C PHE A 489 -5.09 -8.10 -16.44
N ASN A 490 -4.64 -8.77 -15.39
CA ASN A 490 -4.82 -10.20 -15.20
C ASN A 490 -6.30 -10.62 -15.10
N LEU A 491 -7.15 -9.77 -14.51
CA LEU A 491 -8.58 -10.02 -14.43
C LEU A 491 -9.27 -10.02 -15.79
N LEU A 492 -8.78 -9.21 -16.74
CA LEU A 492 -9.44 -8.93 -18.01
C LEU A 492 -8.68 -9.43 -19.23
N ALA A 493 -7.34 -9.66 -19.13
CA ALA A 493 -6.51 -10.08 -20.28
C ALA A 493 -6.88 -11.48 -20.77
N PHE A 494 -6.92 -11.65 -22.08
CA PHE A 494 -7.25 -12.91 -22.76
C PHE A 494 -8.64 -13.46 -22.40
N LYS A 495 -9.49 -12.65 -21.76
CA LYS A 495 -10.87 -12.98 -21.43
C LYS A 495 -11.79 -12.55 -22.54
N ARG A 496 -12.75 -13.40 -22.91
CA ARG A 496 -13.87 -12.99 -23.73
C ARG A 496 -14.92 -12.35 -22.82
N VAL A 497 -15.17 -11.05 -23.03
CA VAL A 497 -16.01 -10.23 -22.16
C VAL A 497 -17.34 -9.91 -22.84
N LEU A 498 -18.47 -10.13 -22.17
CA LEU A 498 -19.75 -9.59 -22.56
C LEU A 498 -20.05 -8.33 -21.73
N ILE A 499 -20.22 -7.18 -22.37
CA ILE A 499 -20.79 -5.98 -21.75
C ILE A 499 -22.31 -6.07 -21.87
N ALA A 500 -22.97 -6.45 -20.77
CA ALA A 500 -24.42 -6.63 -20.71
C ALA A 500 -25.09 -5.32 -20.25
N GLY A 501 -25.67 -4.58 -21.18
CA GLY A 501 -26.24 -3.25 -21.00
C GLY A 501 -25.23 -2.14 -21.32
N TYR A 502 -25.60 -1.22 -22.22
CA TYR A 502 -24.70 -0.19 -22.75
C TYR A 502 -25.07 1.23 -22.29
N GLY A 503 -25.44 1.35 -20.99
CA GLY A 503 -25.59 2.63 -20.32
C GLY A 503 -24.24 3.28 -19.98
N ARG A 504 -24.22 4.24 -19.04
CA ARG A 504 -22.99 4.97 -18.63
C ARG A 504 -21.85 4.02 -18.22
N GLU A 505 -22.14 3.00 -17.41
CA GLU A 505 -21.12 2.03 -16.97
C GLU A 505 -20.69 1.09 -18.10
N GLY A 506 -21.61 0.65 -18.99
CA GLY A 506 -21.23 -0.15 -20.15
C GLY A 506 -20.29 0.57 -21.10
N GLN A 507 -20.56 1.84 -21.39
CA GLN A 507 -19.68 2.70 -22.19
C GLN A 507 -18.32 2.94 -21.52
N SER A 508 -18.30 3.12 -20.20
CA SER A 508 -17.08 3.24 -19.40
C SER A 508 -16.26 1.94 -19.43
N SER A 509 -16.94 0.79 -19.36
CA SER A 509 -16.29 -0.53 -19.46
C SER A 509 -15.65 -0.75 -20.83
N GLU A 510 -16.32 -0.32 -21.92
CA GLU A 510 -15.76 -0.38 -23.26
C GLU A 510 -14.52 0.52 -23.40
N ARG A 511 -14.56 1.76 -22.85
CA ARG A 511 -13.40 2.66 -22.87
C ARG A 511 -12.20 2.02 -22.17
N LEU A 512 -12.41 1.41 -20.99
CA LEU A 512 -11.36 0.71 -20.27
C LEU A 512 -10.77 -0.45 -21.06
N LEU A 513 -11.63 -1.31 -21.63
CA LEU A 513 -11.17 -2.45 -22.44
C LEU A 513 -10.38 -2.00 -23.68
N LYS A 514 -10.81 -0.94 -24.36
CA LYS A 514 -10.06 -0.34 -25.48
C LYS A 514 -8.70 0.23 -25.03
N MET A 515 -8.66 0.88 -23.87
CA MET A 515 -7.42 1.42 -23.31
C MET A 515 -6.43 0.33 -22.91
N LEU A 516 -6.88 -0.72 -22.22
CA LEU A 516 -6.01 -1.81 -21.76
C LEU A 516 -5.58 -2.75 -22.91
N PHE A 517 -6.43 -2.93 -23.94
CA PHE A 517 -6.24 -3.93 -24.98
C PHE A 517 -6.48 -3.36 -26.38
N PRO A 518 -5.72 -2.38 -26.84
CA PRO A 518 -5.96 -1.69 -28.13
C PRO A 518 -5.85 -2.61 -29.36
N ARG A 519 -5.36 -3.87 -29.22
CA ARG A 519 -5.15 -4.82 -30.32
C ARG A 519 -5.70 -6.23 -30.08
N GLY A 520 -6.60 -6.46 -29.11
CA GLY A 520 -7.10 -7.81 -29.01
C GLY A 520 -7.68 -8.37 -27.74
N ASN A 521 -8.53 -7.69 -27.02
CA ASN A 521 -9.51 -8.43 -26.21
C ASN A 521 -10.80 -8.59 -27.04
N SER A 522 -11.30 -9.83 -27.08
CA SER A 522 -12.59 -10.11 -27.68
C SER A 522 -13.67 -9.70 -26.68
N TYR A 523 -14.42 -8.65 -26.97
CA TYR A 523 -15.62 -8.31 -26.24
C TYR A 523 -16.81 -8.10 -27.17
N ASP A 524 -17.98 -8.44 -26.67
CA ASP A 524 -19.25 -8.17 -27.33
C ASP A 524 -20.08 -7.20 -26.47
N ILE A 525 -20.94 -6.43 -27.11
CA ILE A 525 -21.82 -5.45 -26.45
C ILE A 525 -23.26 -5.87 -26.72
N ALA A 526 -24.07 -5.94 -25.67
CA ALA A 526 -25.51 -6.11 -25.75
C ALA A 526 -26.24 -4.88 -25.20
N HIS A 527 -27.15 -4.32 -25.95
CA HIS A 527 -27.90 -3.12 -25.60
C HIS A 527 -29.21 -3.42 -24.86
N ASN A 528 -29.76 -4.62 -24.99
CA ASN A 528 -31.03 -5.05 -24.43
C ASN A 528 -31.01 -6.53 -24.03
N GLU A 529 -32.04 -6.96 -23.32
CA GLU A 529 -32.14 -8.32 -22.80
C GLU A 529 -32.16 -9.41 -23.90
N ASP A 530 -32.79 -9.15 -25.04
CA ASP A 530 -32.87 -10.12 -26.14
C ASP A 530 -31.48 -10.34 -26.76
N GLU A 531 -30.70 -9.29 -26.92
CA GLU A 531 -29.30 -9.38 -27.39
C GLU A 531 -28.44 -10.15 -26.39
N ILE A 532 -28.60 -9.90 -25.06
CA ILE A 532 -27.87 -10.65 -24.02
C ILE A 532 -28.17 -12.15 -24.12
N ARG A 533 -29.46 -12.53 -24.20
CA ARG A 533 -29.88 -13.93 -24.32
C ARG A 533 -29.28 -14.57 -25.57
N ASN A 534 -29.37 -13.90 -26.71
CA ASN A 534 -28.83 -14.39 -27.98
C ASN A 534 -27.32 -14.58 -27.94
N LEU A 535 -26.58 -13.61 -27.41
CA LEU A 535 -25.12 -13.69 -27.30
C LEU A 535 -24.66 -14.79 -26.34
N LEU A 536 -25.31 -14.95 -25.18
CA LEU A 536 -25.00 -16.00 -24.22
C LEU A 536 -25.37 -17.42 -24.75
N ALA A 537 -26.41 -17.55 -25.55
CA ALA A 537 -26.79 -18.82 -26.17
C ALA A 537 -25.82 -19.30 -27.27
N ASN A 538 -25.18 -18.37 -27.97
CA ASN A 538 -24.35 -18.65 -29.13
C ASN A 538 -22.84 -18.57 -28.92
N ASN A 539 -22.40 -18.03 -27.75
CA ASN A 539 -20.99 -17.78 -27.44
C ASN A 539 -20.65 -18.13 -26.02
N ASN A 540 -19.40 -18.52 -25.79
CA ASN A 540 -18.84 -18.69 -24.45
C ASN A 540 -18.11 -17.41 -24.03
N TYR A 541 -18.42 -16.94 -22.83
CA TYR A 541 -17.76 -15.80 -22.20
C TYR A 541 -17.05 -16.23 -20.92
N ASP A 542 -15.93 -15.57 -20.64
CA ASP A 542 -15.19 -15.73 -19.38
C ASP A 542 -15.68 -14.75 -18.31
N ILE A 543 -16.23 -13.60 -18.73
CA ILE A 543 -16.75 -12.54 -17.86
C ILE A 543 -17.98 -11.90 -18.52
N VAL A 544 -19.03 -11.71 -17.72
CA VAL A 544 -20.19 -10.90 -18.07
C VAL A 544 -20.19 -9.66 -17.19
N LEU A 545 -19.85 -8.50 -17.75
CA LEU A 545 -19.94 -7.19 -17.08
C LEU A 545 -21.38 -6.67 -17.15
N LYS A 546 -22.16 -7.01 -16.13
CA LYS A 546 -23.56 -6.56 -16.07
C LYS A 546 -23.67 -5.10 -15.68
N SER A 547 -24.51 -4.34 -16.36
CA SER A 547 -24.93 -3.00 -15.94
C SER A 547 -25.82 -3.07 -14.69
N PRO A 548 -25.78 -2.06 -13.79
CA PRO A 548 -26.56 -2.08 -12.54
C PRO A 548 -28.07 -2.24 -12.74
N GLY A 549 -28.63 -1.74 -13.83
CA GLY A 549 -30.06 -1.83 -14.12
C GLY A 549 -30.57 -3.24 -14.48
N ILE A 550 -29.68 -4.21 -14.74
CA ILE A 550 -30.06 -5.60 -15.06
C ILE A 550 -29.98 -6.43 -13.78
N PRO A 551 -31.10 -7.05 -13.32
CA PRO A 551 -31.08 -7.89 -12.13
C PRO A 551 -30.19 -9.13 -12.33
N THR A 552 -29.49 -9.59 -11.28
CA THR A 552 -28.65 -10.80 -11.39
C THR A 552 -29.46 -12.03 -11.74
N PHE A 553 -30.70 -12.16 -11.24
CA PHE A 553 -31.58 -13.28 -11.57
C PHE A 553 -32.01 -13.37 -13.05
N PHE A 554 -31.81 -12.30 -13.83
CA PHE A 554 -32.00 -12.35 -15.29
C PHE A 554 -31.10 -13.41 -15.94
N PHE A 555 -29.92 -13.63 -15.38
CA PHE A 555 -28.92 -14.56 -15.89
C PHE A 555 -29.14 -16.01 -15.40
N ASP A 556 -30.17 -16.26 -14.57
CA ASP A 556 -30.49 -17.62 -14.08
C ASP A 556 -30.73 -18.57 -15.25
N GLY A 557 -29.91 -19.62 -15.35
CA GLY A 557 -29.98 -20.61 -16.44
C GLY A 557 -29.44 -20.15 -17.81
N LEU A 558 -28.92 -18.90 -17.93
CA LEU A 558 -28.30 -18.40 -19.15
C LEU A 558 -26.78 -18.57 -19.16
N CYS A 559 -26.13 -18.49 -18.01
CA CYS A 559 -24.68 -18.66 -17.86
C CYS A 559 -24.31 -19.10 -16.44
N ASP A 560 -23.03 -19.48 -16.25
CA ASP A 560 -22.47 -19.76 -14.92
C ASP A 560 -22.50 -18.48 -14.07
N PRO A 561 -23.10 -18.48 -12.86
CA PRO A 561 -23.09 -17.33 -11.96
C PRO A 561 -21.67 -16.81 -11.61
N GLN A 562 -20.64 -17.67 -11.68
CA GLN A 562 -19.26 -17.28 -11.38
C GLN A 562 -18.66 -16.32 -12.39
N ILE A 563 -19.12 -16.30 -13.64
CA ILE A 563 -18.63 -15.36 -14.66
C ILE A 563 -19.32 -14.00 -14.59
N ILE A 564 -20.43 -13.88 -13.82
CA ILE A 564 -21.13 -12.62 -13.67
C ILE A 564 -20.29 -11.68 -12.78
N SER A 565 -20.03 -10.50 -13.30
CA SER A 565 -19.27 -9.45 -12.65
C SER A 565 -19.90 -8.08 -12.93
N SER A 566 -19.36 -7.04 -12.37
CA SER A 566 -19.77 -5.67 -12.63
C SER A 566 -18.55 -4.73 -12.64
N GLN A 567 -18.75 -3.50 -13.09
CA GLN A 567 -17.72 -2.47 -12.99
C GLN A 567 -17.25 -2.29 -11.53
N ALA A 568 -18.18 -2.26 -10.57
CA ALA A 568 -17.87 -2.13 -9.14
C ALA A 568 -17.09 -3.35 -8.60
N ASP A 569 -17.46 -4.58 -8.99
CA ASP A 569 -16.72 -5.79 -8.59
C ASP A 569 -15.25 -5.74 -9.05
N ILE A 570 -15.01 -5.52 -10.34
CA ILE A 570 -13.66 -5.46 -10.88
C ILE A 570 -12.86 -4.32 -10.25
N PHE A 571 -13.47 -3.14 -10.10
CA PHE A 571 -12.82 -1.97 -9.50
C PHE A 571 -12.42 -2.23 -8.05
N LEU A 572 -13.33 -2.74 -7.22
CA LEU A 572 -13.07 -2.96 -5.80
C LEU A 572 -12.07 -4.10 -5.54
N ARG A 573 -12.01 -5.11 -6.39
CA ARG A 573 -10.98 -6.16 -6.30
C ARG A 573 -9.57 -5.59 -6.43
N VAL A 574 -9.40 -4.54 -7.21
CA VAL A 574 -8.09 -3.90 -7.46
C VAL A 574 -7.85 -2.69 -6.57
N TYR A 575 -8.85 -1.83 -6.40
CA TYR A 575 -8.73 -0.54 -5.72
C TYR A 575 -9.53 -0.46 -4.41
N GLY A 576 -10.08 -1.56 -3.93
CA GLY A 576 -10.87 -1.59 -2.69
C GLY A 576 -10.14 -0.98 -1.50
N ASP A 577 -8.85 -1.22 -1.37
CA ASP A 577 -8.01 -0.69 -0.29
C ASP A 577 -7.83 0.83 -0.31
N LEU A 578 -8.01 1.49 -1.47
CA LEU A 578 -7.97 2.94 -1.62
C LEU A 578 -9.35 3.57 -1.51
N THR A 579 -10.38 2.74 -1.34
CA THR A 579 -11.78 3.18 -1.49
C THR A 579 -12.46 3.32 -0.14
N ILE A 580 -13.12 4.45 0.03
CA ILE A 580 -14.15 4.69 1.04
C ILE A 580 -15.49 4.50 0.32
N GLY A 581 -16.23 3.46 0.68
CA GLY A 581 -17.52 3.14 0.05
C GLY A 581 -18.71 3.53 0.91
N ILE A 582 -19.62 4.29 0.35
CA ILE A 582 -20.82 4.76 1.05
C ILE A 582 -22.06 4.18 0.38
N THR A 583 -22.90 3.48 1.18
CA THR A 583 -24.20 3.00 0.75
C THR A 583 -25.28 3.26 1.79
N GLY A 584 -26.50 2.97 1.46
CA GLY A 584 -27.70 3.14 2.28
C GLY A 584 -28.92 3.30 1.38
N THR A 585 -30.09 3.33 1.92
CA THR A 585 -31.30 3.66 1.14
C THR A 585 -31.33 5.15 0.86
N LYS A 586 -31.15 5.98 1.88
CA LYS A 586 -31.14 7.46 1.80
C LYS A 586 -29.79 8.02 2.29
N GLY A 587 -29.47 9.26 1.96
CA GLY A 587 -28.30 9.99 2.45
C GLY A 587 -26.97 9.73 1.74
N LYS A 588 -26.85 8.73 0.87
CA LYS A 588 -25.61 8.33 0.18
C LYS A 588 -24.85 9.52 -0.45
N SER A 589 -25.49 10.22 -1.37
CA SER A 589 -24.84 11.31 -2.13
C SER A 589 -24.40 12.46 -1.24
N THR A 590 -25.22 12.82 -0.26
CA THR A 590 -24.89 13.88 0.72
C THR A 590 -23.66 13.50 1.52
N THR A 591 -23.62 12.27 2.07
CA THR A 591 -22.53 11.80 2.91
C THR A 591 -21.26 11.60 2.11
N THR A 592 -21.34 11.04 0.89
CA THR A 592 -20.19 10.84 -0.01
C THR A 592 -19.53 12.17 -0.35
N THR A 593 -20.34 13.16 -0.75
CA THR A 593 -19.83 14.50 -1.09
C THR A 593 -19.30 15.24 0.14
N LEU A 594 -19.96 15.06 1.31
CA LEU A 594 -19.51 15.65 2.57
C LEU A 594 -18.15 15.10 3.01
N ILE A 595 -17.96 13.78 2.97
CA ILE A 595 -16.65 13.15 3.26
C ILE A 595 -15.58 13.67 2.33
N HIS A 596 -15.85 13.69 1.03
CA HIS A 596 -14.92 14.23 0.04
C HIS A 596 -14.57 15.70 0.30
N HIS A 597 -15.55 16.54 0.62
CA HIS A 597 -15.37 17.94 0.98
C HIS A 597 -14.50 18.13 2.24
N ILE A 598 -14.77 17.34 3.30
CA ILE A 598 -14.01 17.41 4.55
C ILE A 598 -12.55 17.04 4.28
N LEU A 599 -12.29 15.97 3.55
CA LEU A 599 -10.93 15.53 3.25
C LEU A 599 -10.14 16.57 2.41
N ILE A 600 -10.79 17.24 1.45
CA ILE A 600 -10.17 18.33 0.69
C ILE A 600 -9.82 19.50 1.62
N ARG A 601 -10.73 19.88 2.51
CA ARG A 601 -10.56 21.06 3.38
C ARG A 601 -9.58 20.82 4.52
N ALA A 602 -9.56 19.61 5.07
CA ALA A 602 -8.67 19.24 6.14
C ALA A 602 -7.19 19.23 5.74
N ASN A 603 -6.90 19.19 4.44
CA ASN A 603 -5.54 19.23 3.86
C ASN A 603 -4.56 18.32 4.61
N THR A 604 -5.02 17.11 4.95
CA THR A 604 -4.34 16.16 5.84
C THR A 604 -2.99 15.67 5.32
N CYS A 605 -2.72 15.90 4.02
CA CYS A 605 -1.40 15.74 3.38
C CYS A 605 -1.39 16.52 2.06
N ASP A 606 -0.45 17.42 1.86
CA ASP A 606 -0.25 18.21 0.62
C ASP A 606 -0.10 17.36 -0.66
N THR A 607 0.03 16.03 -0.53
CA THR A 607 0.29 15.09 -1.62
C THR A 607 -0.86 14.15 -1.95
N ARG A 608 -1.96 14.13 -1.15
CA ARG A 608 -3.05 13.13 -1.33
C ARG A 608 -4.04 13.59 -2.39
N ARG A 609 -4.19 12.79 -3.47
CA ARG A 609 -5.23 13.00 -4.49
C ARG A 609 -6.55 12.41 -4.03
N LEU A 610 -7.63 13.20 -4.08
CA LEU A 610 -8.98 12.77 -3.72
C LEU A 610 -9.84 12.69 -4.97
N LEU A 611 -10.49 11.55 -5.19
CA LEU A 611 -11.39 11.32 -6.31
C LEU A 611 -12.80 10.97 -5.82
N LEU A 612 -13.81 11.56 -6.44
CA LEU A 612 -15.22 11.29 -6.19
C LEU A 612 -15.79 10.49 -7.37
N ALA A 613 -16.38 9.32 -7.11
CA ALA A 613 -16.85 8.42 -8.18
C ALA A 613 -18.00 7.51 -7.75
N GLY A 614 -18.48 6.69 -8.68
CA GLY A 614 -19.48 5.65 -8.46
C GLY A 614 -20.87 6.01 -8.98
N ASN A 615 -21.90 5.74 -8.20
CA ASN A 615 -23.30 6.01 -8.58
C ASN A 615 -23.58 7.51 -8.77
N ILE A 616 -22.87 8.36 -8.04
CA ILE A 616 -22.82 9.81 -8.26
C ILE A 616 -21.54 10.18 -9.01
N GLY A 617 -21.62 11.13 -9.93
CA GLY A 617 -20.47 11.69 -10.64
C GLY A 617 -19.94 10.78 -11.75
N ILE A 618 -18.68 10.40 -11.67
CA ILE A 618 -17.93 9.68 -12.72
C ILE A 618 -17.98 8.17 -12.47
N PRO A 619 -18.23 7.33 -13.52
CA PRO A 619 -18.11 5.88 -13.42
C PRO A 619 -16.75 5.45 -12.88
N LEU A 620 -16.73 4.36 -12.10
CA LEU A 620 -15.52 3.89 -11.41
C LEU A 620 -14.34 3.61 -12.37
N PHE A 621 -14.60 3.07 -13.55
CA PHE A 621 -13.52 2.80 -14.52
C PHE A 621 -12.93 4.06 -15.16
N ASP A 622 -13.70 5.12 -15.27
CA ASP A 622 -13.24 6.38 -15.88
C ASP A 622 -12.25 7.16 -15.00
N ILE A 623 -12.19 6.86 -13.70
CA ILE A 623 -11.20 7.48 -12.79
C ILE A 623 -9.88 6.71 -12.72
N ILE A 624 -9.81 5.46 -13.22
CA ILE A 624 -8.61 4.61 -13.12
C ILE A 624 -7.35 5.32 -13.63
N PRO A 625 -7.35 6.02 -14.78
CA PRO A 625 -6.18 6.75 -15.27
C PRO A 625 -5.69 7.88 -14.34
N GLN A 626 -6.53 8.31 -13.38
CA GLN A 626 -6.22 9.37 -12.44
C GLN A 626 -5.73 8.84 -11.10
N ILE A 627 -5.78 7.52 -10.88
CA ILE A 627 -5.37 6.88 -9.62
C ILE A 627 -3.85 6.79 -9.58
N ASP A 628 -3.25 7.34 -8.52
CA ASP A 628 -1.81 7.28 -8.22
C ASP A 628 -1.55 6.73 -6.80
N SER A 629 -0.29 6.66 -6.40
CA SER A 629 0.14 6.12 -5.10
C SER A 629 -0.45 6.85 -3.89
N ASN A 630 -0.93 8.07 -4.08
CA ASN A 630 -1.47 8.91 -3.02
C ASN A 630 -2.97 9.16 -3.17
N THR A 631 -3.66 8.36 -4.00
CA THR A 631 -5.08 8.55 -4.26
C THR A 631 -5.96 7.91 -3.19
N THR A 632 -7.00 8.60 -2.77
CA THR A 632 -8.13 8.06 -2.01
C THR A 632 -9.40 8.27 -2.83
N VAL A 633 -10.17 7.22 -3.05
CA VAL A 633 -11.42 7.25 -3.78
C VAL A 633 -12.58 7.27 -2.80
N VAL A 634 -13.45 8.28 -2.88
CA VAL A 634 -14.70 8.35 -2.14
C VAL A 634 -15.82 7.95 -3.09
N ALA A 635 -16.38 6.76 -2.88
CA ALA A 635 -17.31 6.13 -3.82
C ALA A 635 -18.73 6.01 -3.27
N GLU A 636 -19.72 6.56 -3.99
CA GLU A 636 -21.11 6.22 -3.76
C GLU A 636 -21.42 4.88 -4.41
N LEU A 637 -21.89 3.90 -3.63
CA LEU A 637 -22.22 2.55 -4.10
C LEU A 637 -23.71 2.25 -3.93
N SER A 638 -24.40 1.99 -5.03
CA SER A 638 -25.80 1.55 -5.02
C SER A 638 -25.91 0.07 -4.64
N CYS A 639 -27.10 -0.38 -4.22
CA CYS A 639 -27.38 -1.80 -3.99
C CYS A 639 -27.11 -2.66 -5.25
N HIS A 640 -27.46 -2.16 -6.43
CA HIS A 640 -27.24 -2.83 -7.71
C HIS A 640 -25.76 -3.02 -8.08
N GLN A 641 -24.90 -2.08 -7.64
CA GLN A 641 -23.45 -2.17 -7.83
C GLN A 641 -22.81 -3.12 -6.81
N LEU A 642 -23.38 -3.24 -5.60
CA LEU A 642 -22.90 -4.11 -4.52
C LEU A 642 -23.33 -5.57 -4.68
N GLU A 643 -24.34 -5.87 -5.50
CA GLU A 643 -25.01 -7.16 -5.58
C GLU A 643 -24.03 -8.35 -5.80
N ASN A 644 -23.00 -8.17 -6.61
CA ASN A 644 -22.06 -9.25 -7.01
C ASN A 644 -20.59 -8.93 -6.70
N ILE A 645 -20.30 -8.06 -5.74
CA ILE A 645 -18.91 -7.75 -5.40
C ILE A 645 -18.25 -8.91 -4.66
N ARG A 646 -16.97 -9.16 -4.95
CA ARG A 646 -16.13 -10.15 -4.29
C ARG A 646 -15.13 -9.55 -3.31
N ARG A 647 -14.95 -8.24 -3.35
CA ARG A 647 -14.14 -7.42 -2.43
C ARG A 647 -14.87 -6.14 -2.10
N ALA A 648 -14.89 -5.73 -0.84
CA ALA A 648 -15.51 -4.48 -0.38
C ALA A 648 -14.47 -3.36 -0.20
N PRO A 649 -14.89 -2.10 -0.07
CA PRO A 649 -14.02 -0.98 0.26
C PRO A 649 -13.30 -1.16 1.60
N HIS A 650 -12.10 -0.58 1.73
CA HIS A 650 -11.35 -0.54 2.98
C HIS A 650 -12.11 0.13 4.13
N ILE A 651 -12.76 1.25 3.84
CA ILE A 651 -13.68 1.89 4.77
C ILE A 651 -15.07 1.81 4.16
N SER A 652 -15.97 1.13 4.82
CA SER A 652 -17.36 0.95 4.39
C SER A 652 -18.33 1.64 5.33
N LEU A 653 -19.27 2.38 4.76
CA LEU A 653 -20.31 3.08 5.51
C LEU A 653 -21.69 2.67 5.01
N LEU A 654 -22.54 2.17 5.91
CA LEU A 654 -23.94 1.83 5.65
C LEU A 654 -24.86 2.68 6.52
N LEU A 655 -25.55 3.64 5.88
CA LEU A 655 -26.29 4.70 6.53
C LEU A 655 -27.64 4.25 7.10
N ASN A 656 -28.41 3.51 6.31
CA ASN A 656 -29.75 3.07 6.69
C ASN A 656 -30.31 2.04 5.70
N LEU A 657 -31.35 1.33 6.13
CA LEU A 657 -32.13 0.40 5.31
C LEU A 657 -33.62 0.73 5.40
N TYR A 658 -34.26 0.94 4.26
CA TYR A 658 -35.69 1.06 4.10
C TYR A 658 -36.11 0.31 2.83
N GLN A 659 -37.32 -0.19 2.79
CA GLN A 659 -37.80 -0.98 1.66
C GLN A 659 -37.84 -0.17 0.37
N GLU A 660 -37.05 -0.60 -0.64
CA GLU A 660 -36.99 -0.01 -1.99
C GLU A 660 -36.63 -1.10 -3.02
N HIS A 661 -36.82 -0.84 -4.31
CA HIS A 661 -36.34 -1.65 -5.45
C HIS A 661 -36.86 -3.11 -5.46
N LEU A 662 -38.08 -3.38 -5.03
CA LEU A 662 -38.66 -4.72 -5.05
C LEU A 662 -38.91 -5.25 -6.46
N ASP A 663 -38.94 -4.38 -7.45
CA ASP A 663 -38.97 -4.71 -8.87
C ASP A 663 -37.64 -5.35 -9.36
N HIS A 664 -36.53 -4.94 -8.77
CA HIS A 664 -35.20 -5.48 -9.08
C HIS A 664 -34.82 -6.68 -8.21
N TYR A 665 -35.26 -6.70 -6.94
CA TYR A 665 -35.00 -7.78 -6.01
C TYR A 665 -36.28 -8.56 -5.73
N ARG A 666 -36.27 -9.89 -5.87
CA ARG A 666 -37.48 -10.74 -5.64
C ARG A 666 -38.07 -10.59 -4.23
N SER A 667 -37.29 -10.02 -3.28
CA SER A 667 -37.70 -9.83 -1.90
C SER A 667 -36.96 -8.66 -1.25
N TYR A 668 -37.50 -8.13 -0.16
CA TYR A 668 -36.81 -7.14 0.66
C TYR A 668 -35.51 -7.67 1.27
N GLU A 669 -35.50 -8.95 1.65
CA GLU A 669 -34.30 -9.61 2.14
C GLU A 669 -33.17 -9.63 1.11
N GLY A 670 -33.48 -9.91 -0.16
CA GLY A 670 -32.51 -9.83 -1.26
C GLY A 670 -31.90 -8.42 -1.41
N TYR A 671 -32.72 -7.38 -1.26
CA TYR A 671 -32.24 -5.98 -1.26
C TYR A 671 -31.31 -5.67 -0.08
N LYS A 672 -31.69 -6.10 1.15
CA LYS A 672 -30.86 -5.94 2.34
C LYS A 672 -29.51 -6.64 2.17
N MET A 673 -29.52 -7.89 1.71
CA MET A 673 -28.31 -8.68 1.46
C MET A 673 -27.40 -8.07 0.39
N ALA A 674 -27.95 -7.48 -0.66
CA ALA A 674 -27.13 -6.78 -1.66
C ALA A 674 -26.35 -5.62 -1.04
N LYS A 675 -26.95 -4.84 -0.14
CA LYS A 675 -26.24 -3.76 0.57
C LYS A 675 -25.23 -4.28 1.59
N MET A 676 -25.57 -5.38 2.28
CA MET A 676 -24.69 -5.96 3.29
C MET A 676 -23.38 -6.53 2.71
N GLN A 677 -23.33 -6.80 1.40
CA GLN A 677 -22.06 -7.20 0.76
C GLN A 677 -20.94 -6.19 1.01
N ILE A 678 -21.24 -4.90 1.22
CA ILE A 678 -20.24 -3.86 1.53
C ILE A 678 -19.48 -4.14 2.84
N ALA A 679 -20.06 -4.91 3.76
CA ALA A 679 -19.43 -5.34 5.00
C ALA A 679 -18.93 -6.79 4.93
N LEU A 680 -19.74 -7.71 4.37
CA LEU A 680 -19.42 -9.15 4.31
C LEU A 680 -18.21 -9.46 3.41
N ARG A 681 -17.86 -8.59 2.49
CA ARG A 681 -16.71 -8.75 1.58
C ARG A 681 -15.46 -7.98 2.00
N GLN A 682 -15.43 -7.48 3.23
CA GLN A 682 -14.27 -6.82 3.82
C GLN A 682 -13.26 -7.83 4.37
N SER A 683 -12.00 -7.41 4.45
CA SER A 683 -10.92 -8.13 5.11
C SER A 683 -10.80 -7.74 6.60
N PRO A 684 -10.15 -8.53 7.44
CA PRO A 684 -9.99 -8.22 8.88
C PRO A 684 -9.37 -6.85 9.19
N ASN A 685 -8.58 -6.30 8.28
CA ASN A 685 -7.92 -5.00 8.44
C ASN A 685 -8.76 -3.81 7.94
N ASP A 686 -10.01 -4.03 7.58
CA ASP A 686 -10.91 -2.99 7.07
C ASP A 686 -11.79 -2.43 8.19
N TYR A 687 -12.56 -1.39 7.86
CA TYR A 687 -13.43 -0.68 8.80
C TYR A 687 -14.86 -0.64 8.28
N PHE A 688 -15.80 -1.03 9.11
CA PHE A 688 -17.22 -0.95 8.82
C PHE A 688 -17.92 -0.04 9.81
N VAL A 689 -18.52 1.04 9.31
CA VAL A 689 -19.29 2.03 10.09
C VAL A 689 -20.77 1.88 9.72
N TYR A 690 -21.67 1.77 10.70
CA TYR A 690 -23.10 1.62 10.41
C TYR A 690 -24.00 2.30 11.43
N CYS A 691 -25.17 2.77 10.99
CA CYS A 691 -26.16 3.45 11.82
C CYS A 691 -27.07 2.47 12.55
N THR A 692 -27.19 2.62 13.87
CA THR A 692 -28.04 1.78 14.72
C THR A 692 -29.47 2.32 14.89
N ASP A 693 -29.76 3.54 14.41
CA ASP A 693 -31.13 4.11 14.44
C ASP A 693 -32.08 3.42 13.44
N SER A 694 -31.55 2.65 12.49
CA SER A 694 -32.31 1.80 11.57
C SER A 694 -32.44 0.39 12.15
N ASP A 695 -33.64 0.00 12.61
CA ASP A 695 -33.89 -1.31 13.21
C ASP A 695 -33.52 -2.46 12.27
N ASP A 696 -33.97 -2.41 11.01
CA ASP A 696 -33.61 -3.38 9.96
C ASP A 696 -32.12 -3.56 9.81
N LEU A 697 -31.34 -2.46 9.86
CA LEU A 697 -29.88 -2.50 9.72
C LEU A 697 -29.23 -3.10 10.97
N ARG A 698 -29.67 -2.70 12.14
CA ARG A 698 -29.15 -3.23 13.41
C ARG A 698 -29.38 -4.74 13.52
N GLU A 699 -30.60 -5.22 13.25
CA GLU A 699 -30.95 -6.63 13.27
C GLU A 699 -30.12 -7.43 12.24
N MET A 700 -29.91 -6.88 11.04
CA MET A 700 -29.14 -7.51 9.99
C MET A 700 -27.65 -7.63 10.34
N VAL A 701 -27.05 -6.59 10.91
CA VAL A 701 -25.63 -6.63 11.34
C VAL A 701 -25.47 -7.63 12.49
N GLU A 702 -26.41 -7.70 13.42
CA GLU A 702 -26.35 -8.65 14.51
C GLU A 702 -26.50 -10.10 14.03
N ALA A 703 -27.40 -10.35 13.08
CA ALA A 703 -27.58 -11.69 12.48
C ALA A 703 -26.31 -12.23 11.79
N HIS A 704 -25.49 -11.33 11.24
CA HIS A 704 -24.24 -11.69 10.53
C HIS A 704 -22.97 -11.37 11.35
N ARG A 705 -23.11 -11.12 12.67
CA ARG A 705 -21.98 -10.69 13.51
C ARG A 705 -20.77 -11.62 13.47
N SER A 706 -21.00 -12.92 13.40
CA SER A 706 -19.94 -13.93 13.34
C SER A 706 -19.16 -13.95 12.02
N GLU A 707 -19.70 -13.34 10.97
CA GLU A 707 -19.08 -13.27 9.64
C GLU A 707 -18.27 -11.97 9.45
N LEU A 708 -18.43 -11.00 10.37
CA LEU A 708 -17.75 -9.71 10.32
C LEU A 708 -16.44 -9.80 11.10
N HIS A 709 -15.32 -9.83 10.38
CA HIS A 709 -13.96 -9.96 10.94
C HIS A 709 -13.20 -8.64 11.02
N GLN A 710 -13.68 -7.59 10.39
CA GLN A 710 -13.13 -6.24 10.36
C GLN A 710 -13.49 -5.44 11.63
N THR A 711 -12.91 -4.25 11.78
CA THR A 711 -13.30 -3.31 12.84
C THR A 711 -14.69 -2.76 12.56
N VAL A 712 -15.65 -3.06 13.44
CA VAL A 712 -17.06 -2.64 13.30
C VAL A 712 -17.37 -1.52 14.28
N THR A 713 -17.80 -0.36 13.77
CA THR A 713 -18.14 0.84 14.54
C THR A 713 -19.63 1.18 14.36
N PRO A 714 -20.49 0.87 15.35
CA PRO A 714 -21.87 1.35 15.35
C PRO A 714 -21.91 2.85 15.64
N TYR A 715 -22.96 3.55 15.17
CA TYR A 715 -23.24 4.92 15.57
C TYR A 715 -24.75 5.22 15.57
N SER A 716 -25.14 6.25 16.34
CA SER A 716 -26.52 6.74 16.43
C SER A 716 -26.57 8.28 16.46
N LEU A 717 -27.74 8.81 16.19
CA LEU A 717 -28.01 10.25 16.35
C LEU A 717 -27.87 10.71 17.81
N ALA A 718 -28.16 9.87 18.77
CA ALA A 718 -27.98 10.18 20.19
C ALA A 718 -26.49 10.36 20.53
N GLU A 719 -25.61 9.54 19.94
CA GLU A 719 -24.15 9.69 20.11
C GLU A 719 -23.63 10.98 19.46
N TRP A 720 -24.20 11.41 18.34
CA TRP A 720 -23.90 12.71 17.77
C TRP A 720 -24.18 13.85 18.75
N TYR A 721 -25.38 13.87 19.38
CA TYR A 721 -25.71 14.93 20.32
C TYR A 721 -24.80 14.93 21.55
N ALA A 722 -24.45 13.75 22.07
CA ALA A 722 -23.53 13.60 23.20
C ALA A 722 -22.09 14.08 22.84
N TRP A 723 -21.60 13.67 21.67
CA TRP A 723 -20.26 14.07 21.16
C TRP A 723 -20.20 15.60 20.94
N TYR A 724 -21.20 16.15 20.24
CA TYR A 724 -21.24 17.58 19.91
C TYR A 724 -21.34 18.46 21.17
N ALA A 725 -22.13 18.06 22.15
CA ALA A 725 -22.21 18.72 23.44
C ALA A 725 -20.85 18.67 24.18
N GLY A 726 -20.14 17.56 24.12
CA GLY A 726 -18.79 17.42 24.67
C GLY A 726 -17.77 18.35 24.01
N VAL A 727 -17.83 18.46 22.67
CA VAL A 727 -16.97 19.38 21.90
C VAL A 727 -17.22 20.83 22.31
N LEU A 728 -18.49 21.25 22.41
CA LEU A 728 -18.84 22.62 22.83
C LEU A 728 -18.42 22.90 24.28
N ALA A 729 -18.46 21.92 25.18
CA ALA A 729 -18.04 22.09 26.59
C ALA A 729 -16.51 22.24 26.71
N CYS A 730 -15.72 21.54 25.87
CA CYS A 730 -14.27 21.62 25.87
C CYS A 730 -13.74 22.94 25.28
N ASP A 731 -14.48 23.55 24.36
CA ASP A 731 -14.04 24.72 23.59
C ASP A 731 -14.32 26.06 24.32
N ASN A 732 -15.07 26.04 25.41
CA ASN A 732 -15.40 27.21 26.22
C ASN A 732 -14.19 27.94 26.84
N ALA A 733 -12.96 27.43 26.64
CA ALA A 733 -11.73 28.02 27.19
C ALA A 733 -10.89 28.81 26.17
N LYS A 734 -11.08 28.70 24.84
CA LYS A 734 -10.14 29.30 23.89
C LYS A 734 -10.70 29.96 22.61
N HIS A 735 -11.90 29.59 22.08
CA HIS A 735 -12.43 30.21 20.86
C HIS A 735 -13.97 30.34 20.91
N SER A 736 -14.47 31.56 20.93
CA SER A 736 -15.89 31.94 20.85
C SER A 736 -16.50 31.80 19.44
N ASN A 737 -16.11 30.81 18.66
CA ASN A 737 -16.68 30.59 17.34
C ASN A 737 -17.91 29.67 17.49
N ASN A 738 -19.10 30.25 17.35
CA ASN A 738 -20.35 29.52 17.20
C ASN A 738 -20.30 28.70 15.89
N TYR A 739 -19.93 27.43 15.99
CA TYR A 739 -19.98 26.51 14.84
C TYR A 739 -21.44 26.29 14.46
N THR A 740 -21.84 26.76 13.29
CA THR A 740 -23.19 26.58 12.76
C THR A 740 -23.20 25.40 11.80
N ILE A 741 -24.07 24.44 12.06
CA ILE A 741 -24.25 23.29 11.17
C ILE A 741 -25.12 23.73 10.00
N PRO A 742 -24.62 23.68 8.75
CA PRO A 742 -25.30 24.30 7.61
C PRO A 742 -26.43 23.44 7.04
N LEU A 743 -26.52 22.15 7.40
CA LEU A 743 -27.51 21.22 6.87
C LEU A 743 -28.64 21.00 7.89
N PRO A 744 -29.89 21.36 7.57
CA PRO A 744 -31.02 21.16 8.46
C PRO A 744 -31.49 19.70 8.52
N GLY A 745 -32.03 19.31 9.68
CA GLY A 745 -32.72 18.03 9.89
C GLY A 745 -31.87 16.93 10.50
N ASP A 746 -32.46 16.11 11.35
CA ASP A 746 -31.80 15.04 12.12
C ASP A 746 -31.11 14.01 11.23
N HIS A 747 -31.70 13.69 10.07
CA HIS A 747 -31.07 12.79 9.10
C HIS A 747 -29.74 13.35 8.56
N ASN A 748 -29.59 14.66 8.44
CA ASN A 748 -28.33 15.29 8.05
C ASN A 748 -27.32 15.32 9.20
N LEU A 749 -27.78 15.47 10.45
CA LEU A 749 -26.91 15.33 11.62
C LEU A 749 -26.33 13.92 11.73
N SER A 750 -27.15 12.89 11.47
CA SER A 750 -26.69 11.50 11.37
C SER A 750 -25.65 11.32 10.26
N ASN A 751 -25.90 11.87 9.06
CA ASN A 751 -24.94 11.85 7.94
C ASN A 751 -23.63 12.57 8.27
N ILE A 752 -23.69 13.69 9.00
CA ILE A 752 -22.51 14.46 9.43
C ILE A 752 -21.69 13.65 10.45
N TYR A 753 -22.35 12.97 11.39
CA TYR A 753 -21.65 12.14 12.36
C TYR A 753 -20.99 10.92 11.72
N ALA A 754 -21.66 10.28 10.77
CA ALA A 754 -21.07 9.24 9.94
C ALA A 754 -19.82 9.71 9.20
N ALA A 755 -19.88 10.92 8.62
CA ALA A 755 -18.73 11.53 7.96
C ALA A 755 -17.60 11.84 8.94
N HIS A 756 -17.91 12.29 10.17
CA HIS A 756 -16.90 12.48 11.21
C HIS A 756 -16.18 11.19 11.55
N LEU A 757 -16.90 10.11 11.82
CA LEU A 757 -16.31 8.82 12.15
C LEU A 757 -15.39 8.29 11.04
N VAL A 758 -15.81 8.40 9.78
CA VAL A 758 -15.02 7.98 8.61
C VAL A 758 -13.77 8.84 8.45
N THR A 759 -13.89 10.18 8.57
CA THR A 759 -12.75 11.07 8.37
C THR A 759 -11.76 11.05 9.54
N ASN A 760 -12.22 10.71 10.74
CA ASN A 760 -11.36 10.47 11.91
C ASN A 760 -10.43 9.25 11.71
N LEU A 761 -10.87 8.21 11.01
CA LEU A 761 -10.01 7.07 10.59
C LEU A 761 -8.86 7.50 9.66
N LEU A 762 -8.94 8.71 9.09
CA LEU A 762 -7.95 9.29 8.19
C LEU A 762 -7.22 10.48 8.82
N ASP A 763 -7.18 10.53 10.15
CA ASP A 763 -6.46 11.51 10.95
C ASP A 763 -6.96 12.97 10.80
N VAL A 764 -8.24 13.18 10.41
CA VAL A 764 -8.85 14.50 10.43
C VAL A 764 -9.19 14.88 11.86
N SER A 765 -8.58 15.96 12.38
CA SER A 765 -8.86 16.46 13.70
C SER A 765 -10.27 17.04 13.83
N VAL A 766 -10.82 17.07 15.05
CA VAL A 766 -12.16 17.65 15.32
C VAL A 766 -12.25 19.11 14.84
N THR A 767 -11.21 19.90 15.02
CA THR A 767 -11.17 21.29 14.56
C THR A 767 -11.27 21.40 13.05
N GLN A 768 -10.44 20.65 12.31
CA GLN A 768 -10.47 20.62 10.85
C GLN A 768 -11.84 20.15 10.32
N PHE A 769 -12.43 19.14 10.98
CA PHE A 769 -13.75 18.65 10.65
C PHE A 769 -14.82 19.74 10.82
N LEU A 770 -14.83 20.44 11.96
CA LEU A 770 -15.81 21.50 12.24
C LEU A 770 -15.68 22.70 11.28
N GLU A 771 -14.45 23.10 10.96
CA GLU A 771 -14.18 24.15 9.96
C GLU A 771 -14.65 23.73 8.56
N ALA A 772 -14.43 22.46 8.19
CA ALA A 772 -14.82 21.95 6.87
C ALA A 772 -16.35 21.92 6.73
N ILE A 773 -17.09 21.43 7.71
CA ILE A 773 -18.57 21.34 7.62
C ILE A 773 -19.23 22.72 7.52
N GLN A 774 -18.69 23.77 8.16
CA GLN A 774 -19.24 25.13 8.03
C GLN A 774 -19.25 25.64 6.59
N SER A 775 -18.27 25.24 5.80
CA SER A 775 -18.15 25.65 4.38
C SER A 775 -18.94 24.77 3.42
N PHE A 776 -19.56 23.69 3.89
CA PHE A 776 -20.32 22.76 3.06
C PHE A 776 -21.70 23.31 2.73
N LYS A 777 -21.94 23.60 1.47
CA LYS A 777 -23.20 24.22 0.98
C LYS A 777 -24.33 23.22 0.69
N GLY A 778 -24.10 21.92 0.93
CA GLY A 778 -25.00 20.86 0.50
C GLY A 778 -24.80 20.48 -0.98
N LEU A 779 -25.69 19.63 -1.48
CA LEU A 779 -25.71 19.23 -2.89
C LEU A 779 -26.57 20.19 -3.68
N GLU A 780 -26.15 20.51 -4.91
CA GLU A 780 -27.03 21.22 -5.86
C GLU A 780 -28.32 20.43 -6.07
N HIS A 781 -29.43 21.14 -6.20
CA HIS A 781 -30.76 20.59 -6.44
C HIS A 781 -31.32 19.67 -5.30
N ARG A 782 -30.68 19.64 -4.13
CA ARG A 782 -31.15 18.91 -2.94
C ARG A 782 -31.20 19.82 -1.72
N LEU A 783 -32.39 20.31 -1.38
CA LEU A 783 -32.60 21.33 -0.33
C LEU A 783 -31.57 22.47 -0.41
N GLU A 784 -31.15 22.81 -1.63
CA GLU A 784 -30.19 23.84 -1.92
C GLU A 784 -30.79 25.23 -1.68
N LYS A 785 -30.21 25.98 -0.74
CA LYS A 785 -30.61 27.38 -0.53
C LYS A 785 -30.13 28.22 -1.71
N VAL A 786 -31.04 28.73 -2.53
CA VAL A 786 -30.71 29.52 -3.73
C VAL A 786 -30.45 30.98 -3.37
N ALA A 787 -31.43 31.64 -2.81
CA ALA A 787 -31.36 33.06 -2.46
C ALA A 787 -32.49 33.46 -1.53
N THR A 788 -32.37 34.63 -0.89
CA THR A 788 -33.47 35.29 -0.22
C THR A 788 -33.79 36.53 -1.03
N LYS A 789 -35.03 36.61 -1.56
CA LYS A 789 -35.51 37.71 -2.40
C LYS A 789 -36.90 38.14 -1.96
N GLY A 790 -37.14 39.44 -1.80
CA GLY A 790 -38.43 39.97 -1.37
C GLY A 790 -38.93 39.43 -0.02
N GLY A 791 -37.99 39.11 0.92
CA GLY A 791 -38.29 38.46 2.19
C GLY A 791 -38.53 36.94 2.10
N ILE A 792 -38.59 36.33 0.92
CA ILE A 792 -38.81 34.90 0.72
C ILE A 792 -37.49 34.19 0.49
N THR A 793 -37.21 33.12 1.25
CA THR A 793 -36.06 32.26 1.05
C THR A 793 -36.40 31.08 0.12
N TYR A 794 -35.73 30.98 -1.00
CA TYR A 794 -35.95 29.97 -2.04
C TYR A 794 -35.01 28.78 -1.85
N TYR A 795 -35.60 27.56 -1.82
CA TYR A 795 -34.88 26.28 -1.78
C TYR A 795 -35.16 25.47 -3.04
N ASN A 796 -34.10 24.90 -3.60
CA ASN A 796 -34.15 24.03 -4.76
C ASN A 796 -33.98 22.56 -4.31
N ASP A 797 -35.04 21.78 -4.49
CA ASP A 797 -35.06 20.33 -4.21
C ASP A 797 -35.57 19.55 -5.44
N SER A 798 -35.15 20.00 -6.62
CA SER A 798 -35.57 19.45 -7.92
C SER A 798 -35.29 17.94 -8.07
N ILE A 799 -34.38 17.37 -7.27
CA ILE A 799 -34.07 15.92 -7.22
C ILE A 799 -35.23 15.08 -6.65
N SER A 800 -36.16 15.70 -5.92
CA SER A 800 -37.31 15.02 -5.29
C SER A 800 -38.40 14.70 -6.31
N THR A 801 -38.35 13.49 -6.86
CA THR A 801 -39.20 13.01 -7.96
C THR A 801 -40.31 12.06 -7.52
N ILE A 802 -40.48 11.84 -6.20
CA ILE A 802 -41.51 11.02 -5.60
C ILE A 802 -42.13 11.72 -4.36
N PRO A 803 -43.38 11.44 -4.00
CA PRO A 803 -44.11 12.04 -2.86
C PRO A 803 -43.36 12.00 -1.53
N GLN A 804 -42.74 10.86 -1.19
CA GLN A 804 -42.04 10.63 0.07
C GLN A 804 -40.84 11.57 0.26
N THR A 805 -40.12 11.86 -0.83
CA THR A 805 -38.98 12.78 -0.76
C THR A 805 -39.39 14.23 -0.60
N THR A 806 -40.53 14.62 -1.19
CA THR A 806 -41.09 15.95 -1.01
C THR A 806 -41.61 16.15 0.42
N ILE A 807 -42.27 15.15 0.99
CA ILE A 807 -42.70 15.17 2.41
C ILE A 807 -41.47 15.34 3.33
N ALA A 808 -40.41 14.56 3.10
CA ALA A 808 -39.18 14.65 3.88
C ALA A 808 -38.48 16.04 3.71
N ALA A 809 -38.57 16.66 2.53
CA ALA A 809 -38.06 18.00 2.30
C ALA A 809 -38.83 19.06 3.07
N ILE A 810 -40.17 18.95 3.15
CA ILE A 810 -41.03 19.84 3.95
C ILE A 810 -40.71 19.66 5.44
N GLU A 811 -40.53 18.40 5.90
CA GLU A 811 -40.22 18.11 7.31
C GLU A 811 -38.83 18.65 7.73
N ALA A 812 -37.85 18.65 6.81
CA ALA A 812 -36.50 19.12 7.08
C ALA A 812 -36.38 20.65 7.23
N LEU A 813 -37.34 21.41 6.69
CA LEU A 813 -37.35 22.87 6.77
C LEU A 813 -38.28 23.34 7.91
N LYS A 814 -37.90 24.48 8.54
CA LYS A 814 -38.68 24.98 9.70
C LYS A 814 -40.07 25.44 9.33
N GLU A 815 -40.20 26.23 8.25
CA GLU A 815 -41.47 26.88 7.88
C GLU A 815 -41.59 27.03 6.37
N VAL A 816 -42.08 25.97 5.68
CA VAL A 816 -42.37 26.06 4.25
C VAL A 816 -43.75 26.74 4.08
N HIS A 817 -43.80 27.85 3.36
CA HIS A 817 -45.01 28.61 3.10
C HIS A 817 -45.43 28.54 1.64
N ALA A 818 -44.50 28.30 0.72
CA ALA A 818 -44.82 28.11 -0.67
C ALA A 818 -44.19 26.84 -1.23
N LEU A 819 -44.88 26.11 -2.10
CA LEU A 819 -44.48 24.84 -2.66
C LEU A 819 -44.71 24.79 -4.17
N ILE A 820 -43.70 24.41 -4.96
CA ILE A 820 -43.86 24.15 -6.38
C ILE A 820 -43.80 22.63 -6.58
N LEU A 821 -44.91 22.05 -7.06
CA LEU A 821 -45.16 20.62 -7.25
C LEU A 821 -45.46 20.29 -8.72
N GLY A 822 -45.11 19.07 -9.13
CA GLY A 822 -45.53 18.54 -10.43
C GLY A 822 -44.39 18.37 -11.45
N GLY A 823 -44.76 18.05 -12.66
CA GLY A 823 -43.87 17.60 -13.73
C GLY A 823 -44.53 16.45 -14.50
N PHE A 824 -43.74 15.53 -15.05
CA PHE A 824 -44.24 14.40 -15.81
C PHE A 824 -44.74 13.26 -14.88
N ASP A 825 -46.01 12.84 -15.04
CA ASP A 825 -46.55 11.69 -14.26
C ASP A 825 -46.09 10.35 -14.85
N ARG A 826 -45.42 9.54 -14.04
CA ARG A 826 -45.03 8.17 -14.36
C ARG A 826 -45.93 7.08 -13.77
N GLY A 827 -47.20 7.44 -13.43
CA GLY A 827 -48.13 6.53 -12.78
C GLY A 827 -47.90 6.39 -11.27
N ILE A 828 -47.27 7.38 -10.64
CA ILE A 828 -46.97 7.38 -9.21
C ILE A 828 -48.27 7.64 -8.42
N ASP A 829 -48.40 7.02 -7.23
CA ASP A 829 -49.44 7.34 -6.27
C ASP A 829 -49.10 8.61 -5.47
N TYR A 830 -49.86 9.67 -5.66
CA TYR A 830 -49.71 10.94 -4.96
C TYR A 830 -50.64 11.10 -3.73
N ALA A 831 -51.50 10.12 -3.44
CA ALA A 831 -52.42 10.20 -2.30
C ALA A 831 -51.73 10.46 -0.95
N PRO A 832 -50.58 9.82 -0.62
CA PRO A 832 -49.86 10.10 0.63
C PRO A 832 -49.39 11.55 0.77
N LEU A 833 -48.96 12.19 -0.33
CA LEU A 833 -48.60 13.60 -0.32
C LEU A 833 -49.77 14.52 -0.12
N VAL A 834 -50.90 14.23 -0.77
CA VAL A 834 -52.13 15.01 -0.64
C VAL A 834 -52.67 14.91 0.79
N GLU A 835 -52.71 13.71 1.37
CA GLU A 835 -53.09 13.49 2.77
C GLU A 835 -52.20 14.25 3.73
N TYR A 836 -50.87 14.18 3.53
CA TYR A 836 -49.89 14.90 4.34
C TYR A 836 -50.15 16.42 4.28
N LEU A 837 -50.32 16.98 3.08
CA LEU A 837 -50.54 18.41 2.89
C LEU A 837 -51.85 18.88 3.52
N GLU A 838 -52.92 18.05 3.57
CA GLU A 838 -54.21 18.39 4.13
C GLU A 838 -54.26 18.23 5.66
N HIS A 839 -53.58 17.20 6.23
CA HIS A 839 -53.75 16.81 7.62
C HIS A 839 -52.60 17.16 8.55
N SER A 840 -51.34 17.19 8.06
CA SER A 840 -50.20 17.52 8.92
C SER A 840 -50.14 19.01 9.31
N GLU A 841 -49.50 19.32 10.44
CA GLU A 841 -49.35 20.71 10.89
C GLU A 841 -48.52 21.53 9.90
N LYS A 842 -47.42 20.96 9.42
CA LYS A 842 -46.54 21.63 8.45
C LYS A 842 -47.19 21.78 7.08
N GLY A 843 -47.93 20.76 6.60
CA GLY A 843 -48.71 20.86 5.38
C GLY A 843 -49.75 21.97 5.44
N LYS A 844 -50.40 22.12 6.59
CA LYS A 844 -51.39 23.18 6.85
C LYS A 844 -50.83 24.58 6.85
N ASN A 845 -49.54 24.77 7.12
CA ASN A 845 -48.88 26.08 7.08
C ASN A 845 -48.49 26.53 5.65
N ILE A 846 -48.54 25.62 4.66
CA ILE A 846 -48.27 25.95 3.26
C ILE A 846 -49.48 26.66 2.68
N ASN A 847 -49.34 27.97 2.45
CA ASN A 847 -50.44 28.83 1.99
C ASN A 847 -50.41 29.14 0.47
N CYS A 848 -49.31 28.80 -0.22
CA CYS A 848 -49.13 28.99 -1.66
C CYS A 848 -48.63 27.70 -2.30
N ILE A 849 -49.38 27.06 -3.15
CA ILE A 849 -48.98 25.86 -3.87
C ILE A 849 -49.16 26.09 -5.37
N VAL A 850 -48.09 25.88 -6.12
CA VAL A 850 -48.08 25.92 -7.58
C VAL A 850 -47.98 24.51 -8.12
N LEU A 851 -48.96 24.10 -8.93
CA LEU A 851 -49.02 22.79 -9.55
C LEU A 851 -48.70 22.90 -11.04
N VAL A 852 -47.71 22.11 -11.53
CA VAL A 852 -47.25 22.16 -12.90
C VAL A 852 -47.28 20.79 -13.59
N GLY A 853 -47.47 20.72 -14.89
CA GLY A 853 -47.42 19.52 -15.71
C GLY A 853 -48.48 18.45 -15.38
N SER A 854 -48.39 17.28 -15.99
CA SER A 854 -49.36 16.20 -15.89
C SER A 854 -49.52 15.64 -14.44
N ALA A 855 -48.42 15.60 -13.69
CA ALA A 855 -48.44 15.19 -12.27
C ALA A 855 -49.15 16.23 -11.42
N GLY A 856 -48.95 17.52 -11.65
CA GLY A 856 -49.66 18.60 -10.97
C GLY A 856 -51.15 18.50 -11.16
N LYS A 857 -51.63 18.20 -12.38
CA LYS A 857 -53.05 17.94 -12.66
C LYS A 857 -53.62 16.79 -11.83
N LYS A 858 -52.94 15.68 -11.80
CA LYS A 858 -53.34 14.48 -11.05
C LYS A 858 -53.41 14.74 -9.51
N ILE A 859 -52.44 15.47 -8.96
CA ILE A 859 -52.39 15.90 -7.58
C ILE A 859 -53.62 16.73 -7.26
N SER A 860 -54.02 17.67 -8.13
CA SER A 860 -55.19 18.51 -7.97
C SER A 860 -56.49 17.71 -7.97
N GLU A 861 -56.67 16.80 -8.91
CA GLU A 861 -57.81 15.92 -9.01
C GLU A 861 -57.99 15.10 -7.72
N LEU A 862 -56.89 14.48 -7.22
CA LEU A 862 -56.89 13.75 -5.97
C LEU A 862 -57.22 14.64 -4.76
N TRP A 863 -56.69 15.85 -4.71
CA TRP A 863 -57.00 16.81 -3.64
C TRP A 863 -58.46 17.27 -3.63
N SER A 864 -59.00 17.52 -4.81
CA SER A 864 -60.43 17.88 -4.98
C SER A 864 -61.34 16.73 -4.54
N ALA A 865 -60.98 15.49 -4.88
CA ALA A 865 -61.75 14.31 -4.48
C ALA A 865 -61.73 14.11 -2.94
N LEU A 866 -60.54 14.27 -2.29
CA LEU A 866 -60.38 14.15 -0.85
C LEU A 866 -61.27 15.18 -0.09
N ARG A 867 -61.29 16.41 -0.54
CA ARG A 867 -62.09 17.48 0.05
C ARG A 867 -63.56 17.24 -0.15
N SER A 868 -64.00 16.74 -1.29
CA SER A 868 -65.38 16.39 -1.57
C SER A 868 -65.91 15.26 -0.71
N ALA A 869 -65.08 14.32 -0.33
CA ALA A 869 -65.43 13.19 0.51
C ALA A 869 -65.59 13.55 2.02
N HIS A 870 -65.07 14.69 2.48
CA HIS A 870 -65.07 15.14 3.87
C HIS A 870 -66.04 16.31 4.16
N VAL A 871 -66.85 16.77 3.19
CA VAL A 871 -67.84 17.81 3.45
C VAL A 871 -69.16 17.19 3.98
N PRO A 872 -69.57 17.45 5.24
CA PRO A 872 -70.91 17.06 5.69
C PRO A 872 -71.92 17.86 4.90
N VAL A 873 -72.97 17.20 4.41
CA VAL A 873 -74.15 17.80 3.72
C VAL A 873 -74.78 18.81 4.67
N GLY A 874 -74.64 20.13 4.42
CA GLY A 874 -75.34 21.14 5.12
C GLY A 874 -74.64 22.34 5.73
N ILE A 875 -73.34 22.55 5.46
CA ILE A 875 -72.60 23.76 5.88
C ILE A 875 -72.33 24.66 4.65
N PRO A 876 -72.66 25.97 4.73
CA PRO A 876 -72.33 26.89 3.61
C PRO A 876 -70.83 27.03 3.38
N SER A 877 -70.40 27.04 2.13
CA SER A 877 -69.07 27.08 1.60
C SER A 877 -68.26 28.36 1.90
N SER A 878 -68.62 29.12 2.96
CA SER A 878 -67.96 30.40 3.29
C SER A 878 -66.97 30.40 4.47
N CYS A 879 -66.73 29.28 5.12
CA CYS A 879 -65.72 29.17 6.21
C CYS A 879 -64.69 28.08 5.96
N ASN A 880 -63.74 28.33 5.14
CA ASN A 880 -62.38 27.86 5.16
C ASN A 880 -61.68 28.21 3.83
N THR A 881 -61.51 29.48 3.60
CA THR A 881 -60.61 29.94 2.55
C THR A 881 -59.15 29.86 3.07
N ARG A 882 -58.58 28.69 3.02
CA ARG A 882 -57.16 28.65 2.74
C ARG A 882 -57.03 29.18 1.32
N ASN A 883 -56.26 30.26 1.18
CA ASN A 883 -55.88 30.78 -0.14
C ASN A 883 -54.93 29.78 -0.84
N LEU A 884 -55.46 28.63 -1.22
CA LEU A 884 -54.82 27.71 -2.15
C LEU A 884 -55.07 28.29 -3.54
N MET A 885 -54.17 29.18 -3.95
CA MET A 885 -54.16 29.61 -5.38
C MET A 885 -53.39 28.51 -6.13
N SER A 886 -54.14 27.53 -6.61
CA SER A 886 -53.70 26.53 -7.54
C SER A 886 -53.91 27.06 -8.94
N HIS A 887 -52.86 27.31 -9.64
CA HIS A 887 -52.92 27.57 -11.07
C HIS A 887 -52.55 26.26 -11.81
N PHE A 888 -53.46 25.84 -12.71
CA PHE A 888 -53.32 24.61 -13.48
C PHE A 888 -53.18 24.96 -14.93
N ASP A 889 -52.03 24.91 -15.49
CA ASP A 889 -51.81 24.81 -16.92
C ASP A 889 -50.69 23.76 -17.15
N THR A 890 -50.93 22.86 -18.10
CA THR A 890 -49.95 21.87 -18.51
C THR A 890 -48.73 22.52 -19.14
N ASP A 891 -48.84 23.78 -19.56
CA ASP A 891 -47.79 24.57 -20.24
C ASP A 891 -47.18 25.68 -19.35
N TYR A 892 -47.37 25.62 -18.01
CA TYR A 892 -46.89 26.65 -17.07
C TYR A 892 -45.35 26.65 -16.99
N SER A 893 -44.76 27.79 -17.34
CA SER A 893 -43.29 27.91 -17.31
C SER A 893 -42.73 28.04 -15.87
N MET A 894 -41.46 27.71 -15.66
CA MET A 894 -40.81 27.89 -14.37
C MET A 894 -40.72 29.37 -13.98
N GLU A 895 -40.62 30.27 -14.94
CA GLU A 895 -40.65 31.73 -14.76
C GLU A 895 -41.98 32.18 -14.15
N GLU A 896 -43.09 31.69 -14.66
CA GLU A 896 -44.42 32.03 -14.18
C GLU A 896 -44.66 31.47 -12.81
N ALA A 897 -44.18 30.24 -12.53
CA ALA A 897 -44.29 29.62 -11.19
C ALA A 897 -43.52 30.43 -10.13
N VAL A 898 -42.30 30.83 -10.43
CA VAL A 898 -41.47 31.63 -9.51
C VAL A 898 -42.06 33.04 -9.33
N ALA A 899 -42.51 33.67 -10.40
CA ALA A 899 -43.18 34.99 -10.34
C ALA A 899 -44.48 34.95 -9.53
N PHE A 900 -45.28 33.89 -9.68
CA PHE A 900 -46.49 33.68 -8.90
C PHE A 900 -46.20 33.57 -7.41
N VAL A 901 -45.22 32.76 -7.03
CA VAL A 901 -44.77 32.63 -5.63
C VAL A 901 -44.28 33.95 -5.10
N ALA A 902 -43.47 34.69 -5.87
CA ALA A 902 -42.95 35.99 -5.42
C ALA A 902 -44.04 37.01 -5.12
N LYS A 903 -45.21 36.89 -5.79
CA LYS A 903 -46.33 37.80 -5.62
C LYS A 903 -47.29 37.38 -4.50
N HIS A 904 -47.42 36.06 -4.25
CA HIS A 904 -48.52 35.54 -3.42
C HIS A 904 -48.05 34.79 -2.14
N ALA A 905 -46.76 34.42 -2.07
CA ALA A 905 -46.26 33.80 -0.85
C ALA A 905 -46.04 34.82 0.28
N ARG A 906 -46.14 34.34 1.51
CA ARG A 906 -45.98 35.17 2.70
C ARG A 906 -44.52 35.66 2.79
N PRO A 907 -44.29 36.97 3.03
CA PRO A 907 -42.96 37.45 3.41
C PRO A 907 -42.44 36.76 4.65
N ASP A 908 -41.10 36.61 4.72
CA ASP A 908 -40.34 35.89 5.76
C ASP A 908 -40.55 34.36 5.78
N GLY A 909 -41.16 33.82 4.71
CA GLY A 909 -41.37 32.38 4.54
C GLY A 909 -40.34 31.71 3.62
N ILE A 910 -40.51 30.39 3.50
CA ILE A 910 -39.73 29.56 2.62
C ILE A 910 -40.54 29.14 1.39
N CYS A 911 -40.01 29.35 0.18
CA CYS A 911 -40.47 28.72 -1.04
C CYS A 911 -39.59 27.49 -1.36
N LEU A 912 -40.24 26.33 -1.50
CA LEU A 912 -39.57 25.07 -1.82
C LEU A 912 -39.98 24.57 -3.21
N LEU A 913 -39.05 24.44 -4.13
CA LEU A 913 -39.22 23.60 -5.33
C LEU A 913 -38.96 22.16 -4.96
N SER A 914 -39.94 21.30 -4.78
CA SER A 914 -39.84 19.87 -4.50
C SER A 914 -40.93 19.13 -5.26
N PRO A 915 -40.68 18.76 -6.52
CA PRO A 915 -41.71 18.47 -7.51
C PRO A 915 -42.53 17.20 -7.27
N ALA A 916 -42.08 16.23 -6.48
CA ALA A 916 -42.70 14.91 -6.32
C ALA A 916 -42.90 14.14 -7.64
N ALA A 917 -42.37 14.63 -8.76
CA ALA A 917 -42.54 14.09 -10.11
C ALA A 917 -41.26 14.26 -10.95
N SER A 918 -41.14 13.45 -12.00
CA SER A 918 -39.98 13.55 -12.90
C SER A 918 -40.07 14.84 -13.74
N SER A 919 -38.95 15.18 -14.40
CA SER A 919 -38.79 16.43 -15.15
C SER A 919 -38.97 16.29 -16.68
N TYR A 920 -39.27 15.07 -17.15
CA TYR A 920 -39.16 14.70 -18.57
C TYR A 920 -40.26 15.33 -19.50
N ASP A 921 -41.16 16.16 -18.96
CA ASP A 921 -42.10 16.93 -19.73
C ASP A 921 -41.45 18.16 -20.43
N HIS A 922 -40.61 18.91 -19.71
CA HIS A 922 -39.98 20.13 -20.18
C HIS A 922 -38.45 20.13 -20.10
N TYR A 923 -37.84 19.17 -19.40
CA TYR A 923 -36.39 19.14 -19.13
C TYR A 923 -35.82 17.77 -19.43
N LYS A 924 -34.54 17.70 -19.81
CA LYS A 924 -33.84 16.43 -20.01
C LYS A 924 -33.63 15.64 -18.73
N ASN A 925 -33.49 16.35 -17.61
CA ASN A 925 -33.23 15.78 -16.29
C ASN A 925 -33.64 16.78 -15.17
N PHE A 926 -33.53 16.34 -13.91
CA PHE A 926 -33.85 17.19 -12.77
C PHE A 926 -32.82 18.31 -12.56
N GLU A 927 -31.57 18.14 -13.00
CA GLU A 927 -30.49 19.14 -12.91
C GLU A 927 -30.85 20.35 -13.77
N GLU A 928 -31.30 20.13 -15.00
CA GLU A 928 -31.73 21.20 -15.89
C GLU A 928 -32.91 21.96 -15.32
N ARG A 929 -33.94 21.25 -14.75
CA ARG A 929 -35.07 21.86 -14.07
C ARG A 929 -34.63 22.72 -12.87
N GLY A 930 -33.73 22.19 -12.03
CA GLY A 930 -33.23 22.91 -10.88
C GLY A 930 -32.35 24.11 -11.23
N THR A 931 -31.56 24.01 -12.29
CA THR A 931 -30.76 25.12 -12.81
C THR A 931 -31.65 26.24 -13.36
N HIS A 932 -32.72 25.87 -14.06
CA HIS A 932 -33.70 26.85 -14.59
C HIS A 932 -34.40 27.57 -13.42
N PHE A 933 -34.84 26.85 -12.38
CA PHE A 933 -35.39 27.45 -11.18
C PHE A 933 -34.42 28.45 -10.52
N LYS A 934 -33.13 28.09 -10.35
CA LYS A 934 -32.10 28.99 -9.79
C LYS A 934 -31.96 30.26 -10.64
N THR A 935 -32.00 30.11 -11.96
CA THR A 935 -31.95 31.24 -12.90
C THR A 935 -33.14 32.18 -12.75
N CYS A 936 -34.35 31.62 -12.61
CA CYS A 936 -35.58 32.39 -12.42
C CYS A 936 -35.59 33.16 -11.10
N VAL A 937 -35.19 32.48 -9.98
CA VAL A 937 -35.08 33.13 -8.65
C VAL A 937 -34.05 34.25 -8.65
N ASN A 938 -32.92 34.06 -9.29
CA ASN A 938 -31.88 35.11 -9.36
C ASN A 938 -32.26 36.31 -10.17
N LYS A 939 -33.19 36.18 -11.16
CA LYS A 939 -33.75 37.28 -11.95
C LYS A 939 -34.79 38.12 -11.20
N LEU A 940 -35.32 37.60 -10.04
CA LEU A 940 -36.26 38.40 -9.24
C LEU A 940 -35.57 39.67 -8.74
N ILE A 941 -36.22 40.81 -8.90
CA ILE A 941 -35.75 42.09 -8.39
C ILE A 941 -35.81 42.06 -6.87
N SER A 942 -34.79 42.55 -6.18
CA SER A 942 -34.65 42.50 -4.73
C SER A 942 -35.70 43.32 -4.02
#